data_aa71c17f467082d0c6e0ae2de9fd42d6
#
_entry.id   aa71c17f467082d0c6e0ae2de9fd42d6
#
_cell.length_a   1.000
_cell.length_b   1.000
_cell.length_c   1.000
_cell.angle_alpha   90.00
_cell.angle_beta   90.00
_cell.angle_gamma   90.00
#
_symmetry.space_group_name_H-M   'P 1'
#
loop_
_entity.id
_entity.type
_entity.pdbx_description
1 polymer ?
#
loop_
_entity_poly.entity_id
_entity_poly.type
_entity_poly.pdbx_seq_one_letter_code
_entity_poly.pdbx_strand_id
1 'polypeptide(L)'
;LQGQGTEIEASDAREPREVEAIARSLMSLFEQYVKTNRKLPPELLQTLAGIDEPGRLADTIAAHIGVRLADKQRLLEITDIGERLELLVGLVDGEIDVQQLEKRIRGRVKSQMEKSQREYYLNEQMKAIQKELGDLDDAPGELEELARKIAEAGMPKPVETKAKAELNKLKQMSPMSAEAAVVRNYLDWLLGVPWKKRTKVRKDLKVAEDTLDADHYGLDKVKERILEYLAVQSRVKQMKGPILCLVGPPGVGKTSLGQSIAKATNRKFVRMSLGGIRDEAEIRGHRRTYVGSMPGRLVQNLNKVGSKNPLFLLDEIDKMSMDFRGDPSSALLEVLDPEQNNSFNDHYLEVDLDLSEVMFVATSNSLNIPGPLLDRMEVIRIPGYTEDEKLNIATRYLVPKQIKANGLKPEEIEIASDAIQDIVRYYTRESGVRNLEREVAKICRKVVKEIALAGPQPAAKKAVAKKGKPKALVTVNAKNLDKYLGVRRFDFGRAEEENEIGLVTGLAWTEVGGELLQVESTLVPGKGNLILTGQLGNVMKESASAALSVVRSRAERLGIDVDFLQKQDVHVHVPDGATPKDGPSAGIAMVTSLVSILTRVPIRADVAMTGEITLRGRVSAIGGLKEKLLAALRGGIRTVLIPDENRKDLADIPPNVTRDLKIVPVKWIDEVLDLALERPLAPKKAGKEKARKAASRVTVRGKSRSTPGTRVKH
;
A
#
# COMPACT_ATOMS: atom_id res chain seq x y z
N LEU A 1 -32.36 -35.59 -45.25
CA LEU A 1 -32.68 -35.82 -43.84
C LEU A 1 -34.18 -35.92 -43.68
N GLN A 2 -34.70 -37.14 -43.52
CA GLN A 2 -36.11 -37.37 -43.12
C GLN A 2 -36.13 -37.22 -41.58
N GLY A 3 -36.71 -36.13 -41.08
CA GLY A 3 -36.96 -35.93 -39.67
C GLY A 3 -38.37 -36.45 -39.36
N GLN A 4 -38.52 -37.31 -38.35
CA GLN A 4 -39.79 -37.55 -37.69
C GLN A 4 -40.07 -36.36 -36.77
N GLY A 5 -41.05 -35.55 -37.10
CA GLY A 5 -41.56 -34.50 -36.23
C GLY A 5 -42.68 -35.05 -35.36
N THR A 6 -42.62 -34.87 -34.07
CA THR A 6 -43.75 -35.02 -33.15
C THR A 6 -44.40 -33.64 -32.97
N GLU A 7 -45.66 -33.56 -33.18
CA GLU A 7 -46.46 -32.34 -32.93
C GLU A 7 -46.54 -32.12 -31.41
N ILE A 8 -46.08 -30.97 -30.95
CA ILE A 8 -46.15 -30.57 -29.54
C ILE A 8 -47.36 -29.63 -29.44
N GLU A 9 -48.42 -30.04 -28.78
CA GLU A 9 -49.54 -29.17 -28.48
C GLU A 9 -49.11 -28.05 -27.53
N ALA A 10 -49.45 -26.82 -27.87
CA ALA A 10 -49.20 -25.67 -27.01
C ALA A 10 -50.04 -25.80 -25.74
N SER A 11 -49.42 -25.70 -24.60
CA SER A 11 -50.10 -25.73 -23.30
C SER A 11 -50.42 -24.30 -22.85
N ASP A 12 -51.55 -24.11 -22.21
CA ASP A 12 -51.95 -22.85 -21.60
C ASP A 12 -52.21 -23.09 -20.11
N ALA A 13 -51.30 -22.66 -19.25
CA ALA A 13 -51.40 -22.87 -17.82
C ALA A 13 -52.15 -21.73 -17.10
N ARG A 14 -52.52 -20.67 -17.82
CA ARG A 14 -53.16 -19.45 -17.27
C ARG A 14 -54.62 -19.32 -17.61
N GLU A 15 -55.32 -18.41 -16.91
CA GLU A 15 -56.71 -18.11 -17.26
C GLU A 15 -56.79 -17.44 -18.64
N PRO A 16 -57.75 -17.84 -19.51
CA PRO A 16 -57.90 -17.30 -20.88
C PRO A 16 -58.00 -15.78 -20.96
N ARG A 17 -58.55 -15.14 -19.93
CA ARG A 17 -58.64 -13.66 -19.83
C ARG A 17 -57.27 -12.98 -19.62
N GLU A 18 -56.35 -13.64 -18.91
CA GLU A 18 -55.04 -13.13 -18.67
C GLU A 18 -54.16 -13.18 -19.93
N VAL A 19 -54.23 -14.29 -20.64
CA VAL A 19 -53.54 -14.48 -21.93
C VAL A 19 -54.02 -13.46 -22.96
N GLU A 20 -55.33 -13.22 -23.01
CA GLU A 20 -55.93 -12.21 -23.91
C GLU A 20 -55.46 -10.78 -23.54
N ALA A 21 -55.34 -10.46 -22.26
CA ALA A 21 -54.83 -9.15 -21.81
C ALA A 21 -53.38 -8.92 -22.22
N ILE A 22 -52.52 -9.96 -22.08
CA ILE A 22 -51.11 -9.89 -22.49
C ILE A 22 -51.01 -9.75 -24.03
N ALA A 23 -51.81 -10.52 -24.78
CA ALA A 23 -51.87 -10.43 -26.24
C ALA A 23 -52.28 -9.03 -26.74
N ARG A 24 -53.23 -8.38 -26.08
CA ARG A 24 -53.61 -6.98 -26.38
C ARG A 24 -52.49 -6.00 -26.07
N SER A 25 -51.79 -6.19 -24.94
CA SER A 25 -50.63 -5.36 -24.58
C SER A 25 -49.53 -5.53 -25.61
N LEU A 26 -49.23 -6.74 -26.02
CA LEU A 26 -48.25 -7.06 -27.05
C LEU A 26 -48.60 -6.39 -28.40
N MET A 27 -49.84 -6.45 -28.81
CA MET A 27 -50.32 -5.77 -30.05
C MET A 27 -50.10 -4.26 -29.99
N SER A 28 -50.39 -3.62 -28.84
CA SER A 28 -50.17 -2.18 -28.66
C SER A 28 -48.70 -1.81 -28.73
N LEU A 29 -47.83 -2.60 -28.09
CA LEU A 29 -46.37 -2.40 -28.16
C LEU A 29 -45.82 -2.64 -29.57
N PHE A 30 -46.30 -3.69 -30.24
CA PHE A 30 -45.86 -3.98 -31.61
C PHE A 30 -46.31 -2.90 -32.60
N GLU A 31 -47.47 -2.29 -32.40
CA GLU A 31 -47.92 -1.14 -33.18
C GLU A 31 -46.96 0.05 -33.02
N GLN A 32 -46.46 0.32 -31.79
CA GLN A 32 -45.41 1.33 -31.54
C GLN A 32 -44.12 0.96 -32.22
N TYR A 33 -43.71 -0.31 -32.17
CA TYR A 33 -42.52 -0.82 -32.84
C TYR A 33 -42.57 -0.60 -34.35
N VAL A 34 -43.69 -0.99 -35.01
CA VAL A 34 -43.87 -0.78 -36.45
C VAL A 34 -43.86 0.71 -36.83
N LYS A 35 -44.52 1.58 -36.04
CA LYS A 35 -44.48 3.04 -36.26
C LYS A 35 -43.05 3.61 -36.16
N THR A 36 -42.21 3.02 -35.36
CA THR A 36 -40.85 3.48 -35.16
C THR A 36 -39.90 2.84 -36.17
N ASN A 37 -40.16 1.63 -36.62
CA ASN A 37 -39.32 0.86 -37.54
C ASN A 37 -39.75 1.01 -39.00
N ARG A 38 -39.04 1.88 -39.74
CA ARG A 38 -39.33 2.16 -41.16
C ARG A 38 -39.16 0.99 -42.15
N LYS A 39 -38.63 -0.13 -41.68
CA LYS A 39 -38.41 -1.33 -42.51
C LYS A 39 -39.65 -2.25 -42.58
N LEU A 40 -40.62 -2.09 -41.70
CA LEU A 40 -41.82 -2.91 -41.65
C LEU A 40 -42.98 -2.18 -42.33
N PRO A 41 -43.71 -2.87 -43.20
CA PRO A 41 -44.90 -2.26 -43.90
C PRO A 41 -46.06 -2.11 -42.89
N PRO A 42 -46.78 -0.97 -42.91
CA PRO A 42 -47.89 -0.74 -42.01
C PRO A 42 -49.07 -1.73 -42.19
N GLU A 43 -49.16 -2.39 -43.36
CA GLU A 43 -50.18 -3.40 -43.71
C GLU A 43 -50.07 -4.64 -42.81
N LEU A 44 -48.89 -4.88 -42.21
CA LEU A 44 -48.69 -6.00 -41.28
C LEU A 44 -49.60 -5.89 -40.05
N LEU A 45 -49.92 -4.69 -39.60
CA LEU A 45 -50.83 -4.47 -38.47
C LEU A 45 -52.26 -4.92 -38.77
N GLN A 46 -52.71 -4.78 -40.03
CA GLN A 46 -54.03 -5.26 -40.45
C GLN A 46 -54.12 -6.79 -40.47
N THR A 47 -53.01 -7.45 -40.89
CA THR A 47 -52.92 -8.90 -40.89
C THR A 47 -52.91 -9.47 -39.47
N LEU A 48 -52.23 -8.81 -38.54
CA LEU A 48 -52.18 -9.21 -37.13
C LEU A 48 -53.48 -8.96 -36.39
N ALA A 49 -54.21 -7.92 -36.73
CA ALA A 49 -55.53 -7.62 -36.15
C ALA A 49 -56.60 -8.65 -36.48
N GLY A 50 -56.35 -9.48 -37.51
CA GLY A 50 -57.28 -10.59 -37.92
C GLY A 50 -56.90 -11.95 -37.29
N ILE A 51 -55.92 -12.00 -36.36
CA ILE A 51 -55.53 -13.25 -35.72
C ILE A 51 -56.12 -13.29 -34.30
N ASP A 52 -57.11 -14.13 -34.10
CA ASP A 52 -57.81 -14.29 -32.81
C ASP A 52 -57.07 -15.25 -31.87
N GLU A 53 -56.19 -16.09 -32.38
CA GLU A 53 -55.43 -17.09 -31.60
C GLU A 53 -54.16 -16.53 -31.03
N PRO A 54 -54.00 -16.43 -29.67
CA PRO A 54 -52.84 -15.79 -29.05
C PRO A 54 -51.49 -16.42 -29.40
N GLY A 55 -51.43 -17.75 -29.58
CA GLY A 55 -50.25 -18.49 -29.98
C GLY A 55 -49.76 -18.08 -31.38
N ARG A 56 -50.67 -18.07 -32.36
CA ARG A 56 -50.35 -17.62 -33.74
C ARG A 56 -49.97 -16.15 -33.82
N LEU A 57 -50.59 -15.32 -32.97
CA LEU A 57 -50.23 -13.91 -32.85
C LEU A 57 -48.78 -13.75 -32.37
N ALA A 58 -48.38 -14.49 -31.31
CA ALA A 58 -47.05 -14.49 -30.80
C ALA A 58 -46.00 -14.90 -31.85
N ASP A 59 -46.26 -16.01 -32.54
CA ASP A 59 -45.34 -16.54 -33.57
C ASP A 59 -45.19 -15.59 -34.75
N THR A 60 -46.29 -14.96 -35.16
CA THR A 60 -46.28 -13.98 -36.28
C THR A 60 -45.47 -12.73 -35.88
N ILE A 61 -45.67 -12.21 -34.67
CA ILE A 61 -44.88 -11.06 -34.17
C ILE A 61 -43.44 -11.44 -34.02
N ALA A 62 -43.10 -12.62 -33.46
CA ALA A 62 -41.74 -13.11 -33.29
C ALA A 62 -40.95 -13.23 -34.61
N ALA A 63 -41.66 -13.58 -35.70
CA ALA A 63 -41.04 -13.62 -37.04
C ALA A 63 -40.58 -12.25 -37.52
N HIS A 64 -41.30 -11.17 -37.18
CA HIS A 64 -41.04 -9.81 -37.69
C HIS A 64 -40.25 -8.92 -36.78
N ILE A 65 -39.97 -9.35 -35.55
CA ILE A 65 -39.11 -8.58 -34.62
C ILE A 65 -37.61 -8.79 -34.93
N GLY A 66 -36.80 -7.73 -34.78
CA GLY A 66 -35.39 -7.70 -35.12
C GLY A 66 -34.43 -8.18 -34.00
N VAL A 67 -34.81 -9.16 -33.17
CA VAL A 67 -34.04 -9.70 -32.10
C VAL A 67 -33.00 -10.76 -32.51
N ARG A 68 -32.07 -11.09 -31.65
CA ARG A 68 -31.03 -12.08 -31.90
C ARG A 68 -31.58 -13.47 -32.09
N LEU A 69 -30.89 -14.30 -32.86
CA LEU A 69 -31.29 -15.67 -33.16
C LEU A 69 -31.51 -16.52 -31.89
N ALA A 70 -30.68 -16.31 -30.85
CA ALA A 70 -30.83 -16.99 -29.57
C ALA A 70 -32.14 -16.66 -28.86
N ASP A 71 -32.63 -15.42 -28.97
CA ASP A 71 -33.90 -14.99 -28.37
C ASP A 71 -35.09 -15.55 -29.15
N LYS A 72 -34.98 -15.63 -30.49
CA LYS A 72 -35.99 -16.30 -31.34
C LYS A 72 -36.07 -17.80 -31.06
N GLN A 73 -34.91 -18.45 -30.85
CA GLN A 73 -34.86 -19.86 -30.50
C GLN A 73 -35.53 -20.12 -29.14
N ARG A 74 -35.26 -19.25 -28.18
CA ARG A 74 -35.86 -19.34 -26.84
C ARG A 74 -37.39 -19.19 -26.90
N LEU A 75 -37.91 -18.28 -27.74
CA LEU A 75 -39.34 -18.14 -27.95
C LEU A 75 -39.99 -19.42 -28.52
N LEU A 76 -39.31 -20.12 -29.44
CA LEU A 76 -39.78 -21.38 -30.03
C LEU A 76 -39.75 -22.54 -29.02
N GLU A 77 -38.87 -22.54 -28.05
CA GLU A 77 -38.74 -23.59 -27.03
C GLU A 77 -39.82 -23.49 -25.94
N ILE A 78 -40.46 -22.32 -25.76
CA ILE A 78 -41.49 -22.11 -24.76
C ILE A 78 -42.82 -22.64 -25.32
N THR A 79 -43.34 -23.68 -24.70
CA THR A 79 -44.64 -24.30 -25.07
C THR A 79 -45.84 -23.62 -24.43
N ASP A 80 -45.65 -22.93 -23.28
CA ASP A 80 -46.69 -22.14 -22.62
C ASP A 80 -46.93 -20.82 -23.36
N ILE A 81 -48.20 -20.59 -23.79
CA ILE A 81 -48.57 -19.42 -24.59
C ILE A 81 -48.42 -18.13 -23.78
N GLY A 82 -48.78 -18.14 -22.49
CA GLY A 82 -48.68 -16.98 -21.62
C GLY A 82 -47.23 -16.54 -21.38
N GLU A 83 -46.33 -17.48 -21.06
CA GLU A 83 -44.90 -17.19 -20.89
C GLU A 83 -44.24 -16.71 -22.19
N ARG A 84 -44.62 -17.27 -23.33
CA ARG A 84 -44.14 -16.85 -24.66
C ARG A 84 -44.54 -15.41 -24.97
N LEU A 85 -45.80 -15.04 -24.68
CA LEU A 85 -46.29 -13.67 -24.86
C LEU A 85 -45.58 -12.68 -23.94
N GLU A 86 -45.36 -13.01 -22.67
CA GLU A 86 -44.64 -12.13 -21.73
C GLU A 86 -43.21 -11.90 -22.16
N LEU A 87 -42.48 -12.96 -22.54
CA LEU A 87 -41.13 -12.83 -23.06
C LEU A 87 -41.11 -11.94 -24.31
N LEU A 88 -42.10 -12.10 -25.20
CA LEU A 88 -42.19 -11.32 -26.42
C LEU A 88 -42.50 -9.84 -26.14
N VAL A 89 -43.35 -9.55 -25.15
CA VAL A 89 -43.59 -8.17 -24.67
C VAL A 89 -42.29 -7.51 -24.24
N GLY A 90 -41.47 -8.19 -23.40
CA GLY A 90 -40.20 -7.66 -22.96
C GLY A 90 -39.19 -7.44 -24.09
N LEU A 91 -39.16 -8.33 -25.09
CA LEU A 91 -38.29 -8.18 -26.26
C LEU A 91 -38.70 -7.03 -27.18
N VAL A 92 -40.04 -6.84 -27.42
CA VAL A 92 -40.57 -5.73 -28.22
C VAL A 92 -40.28 -4.38 -27.54
N ASP A 93 -40.51 -4.29 -26.23
CA ASP A 93 -40.25 -3.07 -25.44
C ASP A 93 -38.79 -2.70 -25.49
N GLY A 94 -37.88 -3.67 -25.26
CA GLY A 94 -36.41 -3.46 -25.37
C GLY A 94 -35.97 -2.97 -26.75
N GLU A 95 -36.58 -3.50 -27.84
CA GLU A 95 -36.27 -3.04 -29.20
C GLU A 95 -36.78 -1.62 -29.47
N ILE A 96 -37.91 -1.22 -28.93
CA ILE A 96 -38.45 0.15 -29.00
C ILE A 96 -37.48 1.11 -28.34
N ASP A 97 -36.98 0.76 -27.15
CA ASP A 97 -36.00 1.60 -26.41
C ASP A 97 -34.69 1.78 -27.18
N VAL A 98 -34.17 0.70 -27.77
CA VAL A 98 -32.97 0.77 -28.63
C VAL A 98 -33.19 1.69 -29.82
N GLN A 99 -34.29 1.58 -30.51
CA GLN A 99 -34.61 2.43 -31.66
C GLN A 99 -34.78 3.91 -31.28
N GLN A 100 -35.40 4.18 -30.13
CA GLN A 100 -35.51 5.55 -29.62
C GLN A 100 -34.13 6.14 -29.26
N LEU A 101 -33.27 5.31 -28.70
CA LEU A 101 -31.86 5.72 -28.39
C LEU A 101 -31.07 6.01 -29.67
N GLU A 102 -31.18 5.14 -30.69
CA GLU A 102 -30.54 5.39 -31.99
C GLU A 102 -31.03 6.70 -32.63
N LYS A 103 -32.33 6.97 -32.59
CA LYS A 103 -32.89 8.23 -33.13
C LYS A 103 -32.35 9.44 -32.39
N ARG A 104 -32.18 9.39 -31.05
CA ARG A 104 -31.58 10.44 -30.26
C ARG A 104 -30.09 10.65 -30.59
N ILE A 105 -29.35 9.54 -30.77
CA ILE A 105 -27.93 9.59 -31.14
C ILE A 105 -27.77 10.20 -32.52
N ARG A 106 -28.51 9.74 -33.51
CA ARG A 106 -28.49 10.30 -34.89
C ARG A 106 -28.86 11.79 -34.90
N GLY A 107 -29.85 12.21 -34.09
CA GLY A 107 -30.21 13.61 -33.93
C GLY A 107 -29.08 14.44 -33.37
N ARG A 108 -28.37 13.97 -32.32
CA ARG A 108 -27.19 14.65 -31.77
C ARG A 108 -26.05 14.74 -32.78
N VAL A 109 -25.72 13.64 -33.47
CA VAL A 109 -24.63 13.61 -34.46
C VAL A 109 -24.94 14.59 -35.59
N LYS A 110 -26.18 14.61 -36.10
CA LYS A 110 -26.60 15.57 -37.14
C LYS A 110 -26.47 17.02 -36.67
N SER A 111 -26.97 17.33 -35.46
CA SER A 111 -26.83 18.67 -34.87
C SER A 111 -25.39 19.11 -34.68
N GLN A 112 -24.52 18.14 -34.25
CA GLN A 112 -23.10 18.41 -34.08
C GLN A 112 -22.37 18.64 -35.40
N MET A 113 -22.73 17.91 -36.46
CA MET A 113 -22.19 18.14 -37.81
C MET A 113 -22.63 19.49 -38.39
N GLU A 114 -23.90 19.83 -38.23
CA GLU A 114 -24.42 21.14 -38.68
C GLU A 114 -23.74 22.28 -37.92
N LYS A 115 -23.47 22.12 -36.63
CA LYS A 115 -22.74 23.11 -35.82
C LYS A 115 -21.28 23.24 -36.26
N SER A 116 -20.58 22.14 -36.50
CA SER A 116 -19.21 22.15 -37.01
C SER A 116 -19.10 22.73 -38.41
N GLN A 117 -20.06 22.45 -39.32
CA GLN A 117 -20.10 23.06 -40.65
C GLN A 117 -20.33 24.56 -40.58
N ARG A 118 -21.21 25.02 -39.67
CA ARG A 118 -21.46 26.43 -39.45
C ARG A 118 -20.26 27.17 -38.86
N GLU A 119 -19.56 26.54 -37.89
CA GLU A 119 -18.32 27.04 -37.33
C GLU A 119 -17.20 27.11 -38.39
N TYR A 120 -17.09 26.08 -39.24
CA TYR A 120 -16.13 26.10 -40.35
C TYR A 120 -16.43 27.24 -41.32
N TYR A 121 -17.71 27.43 -41.74
CA TYR A 121 -18.12 28.49 -42.65
C TYR A 121 -17.88 29.89 -42.04
N LEU A 122 -18.19 30.07 -40.77
CA LEU A 122 -17.93 31.33 -40.05
C LEU A 122 -16.44 31.61 -39.92
N ASN A 123 -15.62 30.58 -39.69
CA ASN A 123 -14.16 30.74 -39.65
C ASN A 123 -13.55 31.07 -41.01
N GLU A 124 -14.08 30.48 -42.11
CA GLU A 124 -13.64 30.85 -43.45
C GLU A 124 -14.07 32.27 -43.84
N GLN A 125 -15.28 32.72 -43.46
CA GLN A 125 -15.68 34.11 -43.60
C GLN A 125 -14.79 35.03 -42.77
N MET A 126 -14.47 34.66 -41.53
CA MET A 126 -13.58 35.45 -40.67
C MET A 126 -12.17 35.57 -41.25
N LYS A 127 -11.64 34.48 -41.85
CA LYS A 127 -10.36 34.53 -42.60
C LYS A 127 -10.42 35.40 -43.85
N ALA A 128 -11.51 35.33 -44.61
CA ALA A 128 -11.71 36.19 -45.78
C ALA A 128 -11.79 37.65 -45.37
N ILE A 129 -12.51 37.97 -44.30
CA ILE A 129 -12.63 39.33 -43.75
C ILE A 129 -11.28 39.82 -43.19
N GLN A 130 -10.53 38.94 -42.47
CA GLN A 130 -9.17 39.24 -41.99
C GLN A 130 -8.19 39.49 -43.15
N LYS A 131 -8.34 38.75 -44.25
CA LYS A 131 -7.53 38.95 -45.45
C LYS A 131 -7.88 40.23 -46.24
N GLU A 132 -9.15 40.65 -46.19
CA GLU A 132 -9.62 41.92 -46.79
C GLU A 132 -9.34 43.13 -45.89
N LEU A 133 -9.30 42.99 -44.59
CA LEU A 133 -8.97 44.02 -43.61
C LEU A 133 -7.46 44.33 -43.52
N GLY A 134 -6.62 43.62 -44.28
CA GLY A 134 -5.21 43.86 -44.54
C GLY A 134 -4.46 44.57 -43.41
N ASP A 135 -3.47 43.91 -42.80
CA ASP A 135 -2.34 44.52 -42.11
C ASP A 135 -2.63 45.52 -40.97
N LEU A 136 -3.19 45.02 -39.90
CA LEU A 136 -3.05 45.65 -38.59
C LEU A 136 -2.63 44.59 -37.57
N ASP A 137 -1.46 43.95 -37.77
CA ASP A 137 -0.82 43.11 -36.79
C ASP A 137 0.64 43.55 -36.59
N ASP A 138 0.81 44.48 -35.64
CA ASP A 138 2.09 44.76 -34.99
C ASP A 138 2.44 43.73 -33.88
N ALA A 139 1.76 42.57 -33.81
CA ALA A 139 2.18 41.48 -32.97
C ALA A 139 3.07 40.52 -33.80
N PRO A 140 4.28 40.19 -33.35
CA PRO A 140 5.10 39.21 -34.03
C PRO A 140 4.31 37.93 -34.13
N GLY A 141 4.08 37.44 -35.36
CA GLY A 141 3.19 36.30 -35.58
C GLY A 141 3.60 35.12 -34.70
N GLU A 142 2.63 34.36 -34.18
CA GLU A 142 2.85 33.22 -33.26
C GLU A 142 4.04 32.34 -33.69
N LEU A 143 4.22 32.18 -35.01
CA LEU A 143 5.32 31.39 -35.58
C LEU A 143 6.69 32.07 -35.44
N GLU A 144 6.75 33.39 -35.44
CA GLU A 144 7.98 34.16 -35.18
C GLU A 144 8.33 34.12 -33.68
N GLU A 145 7.33 34.18 -32.81
CA GLU A 145 7.52 34.02 -31.38
C GLU A 145 8.04 32.62 -31.03
N LEU A 146 7.51 31.58 -31.65
CA LEU A 146 8.02 30.20 -31.51
C LEU A 146 9.46 30.10 -32.03
N ALA A 147 9.79 30.72 -33.16
CA ALA A 147 11.16 30.72 -33.68
C ALA A 147 12.13 31.40 -32.71
N ARG A 148 11.74 32.54 -32.11
CA ARG A 148 12.54 33.22 -31.10
C ARG A 148 12.71 32.34 -29.85
N LYS A 149 11.62 31.77 -29.34
CA LYS A 149 11.68 30.85 -28.19
C LYS A 149 12.60 29.65 -28.45
N ILE A 150 12.60 29.06 -29.64
CA ILE A 150 13.52 27.97 -30.02
C ILE A 150 14.99 28.45 -29.95
N ALA A 151 15.28 29.65 -30.44
CA ALA A 151 16.66 30.18 -30.38
C ALA A 151 17.11 30.52 -28.95
N GLU A 152 16.21 31.01 -28.09
CA GLU A 152 16.48 31.38 -26.70
C GLU A 152 16.52 30.17 -25.72
N ALA A 153 15.82 29.08 -26.03
CA ALA A 153 15.70 27.89 -25.16
C ALA A 153 17.05 27.22 -24.84
N GLY A 154 18.06 27.43 -25.70
CA GLY A 154 19.40 26.91 -25.50
C GLY A 154 19.49 25.40 -25.62
N MET A 155 18.74 24.82 -26.51
CA MET A 155 18.75 23.39 -26.83
C MET A 155 20.10 22.91 -27.36
N PRO A 156 20.45 21.62 -27.21
CA PRO A 156 21.53 20.99 -27.96
C PRO A 156 21.32 21.11 -29.49
N LYS A 157 22.38 21.21 -30.26
CA LYS A 157 22.29 21.38 -31.73
C LYS A 157 21.36 20.37 -32.43
N PRO A 158 21.39 19.04 -32.13
CA PRO A 158 20.49 18.08 -32.76
C PRO A 158 19.02 18.37 -32.46
N VAL A 159 18.70 18.76 -31.22
CA VAL A 159 17.34 19.09 -30.76
C VAL A 159 16.85 20.36 -31.39
N GLU A 160 17.69 21.38 -31.46
CA GLU A 160 17.38 22.67 -32.12
C GLU A 160 17.08 22.47 -33.60
N THR A 161 17.88 21.63 -34.27
CA THR A 161 17.67 21.29 -35.69
C THR A 161 16.31 20.62 -35.88
N LYS A 162 15.96 19.65 -35.03
CA LYS A 162 14.65 19.01 -35.06
C LYS A 162 13.51 19.98 -34.78
N ALA A 163 13.66 20.83 -33.78
CA ALA A 163 12.65 21.87 -33.47
C ALA A 163 12.40 22.83 -34.64
N LYS A 164 13.46 23.26 -35.31
CA LYS A 164 13.36 24.11 -36.50
C LYS A 164 12.70 23.39 -37.68
N ALA A 165 12.99 22.10 -37.88
CA ALA A 165 12.35 21.27 -38.88
C ALA A 165 10.84 21.15 -38.65
N GLU A 166 10.42 20.89 -37.39
CA GLU A 166 9.02 20.79 -37.02
C GLU A 166 8.32 22.16 -37.14
N LEU A 167 8.98 23.26 -36.77
CA LEU A 167 8.46 24.62 -37.00
C LEU A 167 8.26 24.91 -38.46
N ASN A 168 9.18 24.51 -39.35
CA ASN A 168 9.04 24.68 -40.78
C ASN A 168 7.88 23.85 -41.35
N LYS A 169 7.64 22.66 -40.83
CA LYS A 169 6.43 21.88 -41.18
C LYS A 169 5.16 22.61 -40.72
N LEU A 170 5.15 23.18 -39.50
CA LEU A 170 4.02 23.90 -38.95
C LEU A 170 3.67 25.13 -39.84
N LYS A 171 4.71 25.83 -40.36
CA LYS A 171 4.52 26.97 -41.30
C LYS A 171 3.81 26.59 -42.60
N GLN A 172 3.94 25.33 -43.05
CA GLN A 172 3.33 24.83 -44.28
C GLN A 172 1.95 24.22 -44.06
N MET A 173 1.55 23.96 -42.79
CA MET A 173 0.27 23.38 -42.46
C MET A 173 -0.83 24.43 -42.31
N SER A 174 -2.07 24.02 -42.58
CA SER A 174 -3.22 24.86 -42.25
C SER A 174 -3.32 25.02 -40.71
N PRO A 175 -3.43 26.25 -40.19
CA PRO A 175 -3.50 26.50 -38.75
C PRO A 175 -4.64 25.77 -38.03
N MET A 176 -5.69 25.40 -38.75
CA MET A 176 -6.88 24.73 -38.23
C MET A 176 -6.79 23.20 -38.38
N SER A 177 -5.72 22.63 -38.89
CA SER A 177 -5.58 21.19 -39.03
C SER A 177 -5.27 20.51 -37.68
N ALA A 178 -5.79 19.33 -37.50
CA ALA A 178 -5.49 18.53 -36.31
C ALA A 178 -3.97 18.23 -36.19
N GLU A 179 -3.30 18.06 -37.30
CA GLU A 179 -1.85 17.84 -37.37
C GLU A 179 -1.08 19.08 -36.89
N ALA A 180 -1.49 20.31 -37.25
CA ALA A 180 -0.87 21.54 -36.77
C ALA A 180 -0.96 21.65 -35.23
N ALA A 181 -2.10 21.24 -34.64
CA ALA A 181 -2.27 21.22 -33.20
C ALA A 181 -1.31 20.21 -32.52
N VAL A 182 -1.10 19.04 -33.13
CA VAL A 182 -0.14 18.03 -32.63
C VAL A 182 1.30 18.55 -32.67
N VAL A 183 1.71 19.17 -33.80
CA VAL A 183 3.06 19.76 -33.95
C VAL A 183 3.27 20.92 -33.00
N ARG A 184 2.27 21.79 -32.80
CA ARG A 184 2.31 22.90 -31.83
C ARG A 184 2.50 22.36 -30.41
N ASN A 185 1.67 21.43 -29.97
CA ASN A 185 1.81 20.78 -28.66
C ASN A 185 3.20 20.15 -28.48
N TYR A 186 3.73 19.52 -29.52
CA TYR A 186 5.09 18.96 -29.48
C TYR A 186 6.15 20.06 -29.25
N LEU A 187 6.07 21.16 -29.96
CA LEU A 187 7.00 22.30 -29.83
C LEU A 187 6.86 22.91 -28.42
N ASP A 188 5.64 23.06 -27.91
CA ASP A 188 5.41 23.57 -26.55
C ASP A 188 6.05 22.71 -25.48
N TRP A 189 5.91 21.38 -25.59
CA TRP A 189 6.59 20.46 -24.69
C TRP A 189 8.11 20.54 -24.82
N LEU A 190 8.63 20.59 -26.02
CA LEU A 190 10.08 20.66 -26.30
C LEU A 190 10.68 21.98 -25.76
N LEU A 191 9.99 23.10 -25.92
CA LEU A 191 10.35 24.40 -25.38
C LEU A 191 10.28 24.48 -23.86
N GLY A 192 9.31 23.75 -23.28
CA GLY A 192 9.12 23.71 -21.83
C GLY A 192 10.24 22.99 -21.08
N VAL A 193 11.00 22.07 -21.73
CA VAL A 193 12.13 21.40 -21.11
C VAL A 193 13.23 22.39 -20.73
N PRO A 194 13.73 22.38 -19.49
CA PRO A 194 14.76 23.33 -19.03
C PRO A 194 16.16 22.93 -19.51
N TRP A 195 16.49 23.14 -20.78
CA TRP A 195 17.74 22.70 -21.40
C TRP A 195 19.01 23.26 -20.75
N LYS A 196 19.02 24.56 -20.40
CA LYS A 196 20.17 25.23 -19.77
C LYS A 196 19.88 25.79 -18.38
N LYS A 197 18.64 25.90 -18.01
CA LYS A 197 18.22 26.58 -16.78
C LYS A 197 18.53 25.74 -15.54
N ARG A 198 19.48 26.21 -14.71
CA ARG A 198 19.93 25.51 -13.51
C ARG A 198 19.69 26.34 -12.25
N THR A 199 19.47 25.65 -11.13
CA THR A 199 19.57 26.25 -9.79
C THR A 199 21.01 26.19 -9.30
N LYS A 200 21.46 27.21 -8.57
CA LYS A 200 22.81 27.21 -7.96
C LYS A 200 22.84 26.22 -6.80
N VAL A 201 23.54 25.11 -6.99
CA VAL A 201 23.68 24.07 -5.97
C VAL A 201 24.55 24.55 -4.82
N ARG A 202 24.08 24.37 -3.59
CA ARG A 202 24.86 24.59 -2.36
C ARG A 202 25.62 23.32 -2.01
N LYS A 203 26.92 23.48 -1.71
CA LYS A 203 27.82 22.34 -1.40
C LYS A 203 28.32 22.37 0.04
N ASP A 204 27.79 23.27 0.85
CA ASP A 204 28.17 23.42 2.26
C ASP A 204 27.49 22.35 3.10
N LEU A 205 28.31 21.43 3.64
CA LEU A 205 27.85 20.31 4.45
C LEU A 205 27.32 20.74 5.82
N LYS A 206 27.86 21.84 6.39
CA LYS A 206 27.41 22.34 7.68
C LYS A 206 25.97 22.87 7.58
N VAL A 207 25.66 23.59 6.50
CA VAL A 207 24.28 24.05 6.23
C VAL A 207 23.36 22.89 5.96
N ALA A 208 23.87 21.80 5.37
CA ALA A 208 23.07 20.60 5.15
C ALA A 208 22.75 19.90 6.48
N GLU A 209 23.72 19.78 7.37
CA GLU A 209 23.56 19.25 8.73
C GLU A 209 22.55 20.07 9.52
N ASP A 210 22.73 21.38 9.62
CA ASP A 210 21.84 22.31 10.31
C ASP A 210 20.39 22.23 9.77
N THR A 211 20.23 22.08 8.45
CA THR A 211 18.90 21.95 7.82
C THR A 211 18.23 20.63 8.17
N LEU A 212 18.97 19.53 8.14
CA LEU A 212 18.45 18.20 8.49
C LEU A 212 18.07 18.14 9.98
N ASP A 213 18.87 18.77 10.86
CA ASP A 213 18.62 18.81 12.30
C ASP A 213 17.42 19.70 12.66
N ALA A 214 17.26 20.82 11.95
CA ALA A 214 16.13 21.70 12.15
C ALA A 214 14.80 21.09 11.68
N ASP A 215 14.83 20.33 10.58
CA ASP A 215 13.63 19.77 9.96
C ASP A 215 13.26 18.37 10.53
N HIS A 216 14.21 17.65 11.16
CA HIS A 216 13.99 16.26 11.65
C HIS A 216 14.58 16.02 13.03
N TYR A 217 13.78 15.50 13.95
CA TYR A 217 14.23 15.08 15.27
C TYR A 217 14.73 13.64 15.24
N GLY A 218 15.87 13.38 15.89
CA GLY A 218 16.51 12.05 15.90
C GLY A 218 17.04 11.65 14.52
N LEU A 219 17.01 10.36 14.21
CA LEU A 219 17.48 9.78 12.96
C LEU A 219 18.99 10.04 12.68
N ASP A 220 19.82 10.14 13.73
CA ASP A 220 21.22 10.58 13.62
C ASP A 220 22.02 9.75 12.61
N LYS A 221 21.90 8.40 12.65
CA LYS A 221 22.56 7.51 11.68
C LYS A 221 22.08 7.73 10.24
N VAL A 222 20.79 8.06 10.05
CA VAL A 222 20.21 8.32 8.73
C VAL A 222 20.72 9.65 8.18
N LYS A 223 20.78 10.67 9.04
CA LYS A 223 21.33 11.99 8.69
C LYS A 223 22.82 11.89 8.35
N GLU A 224 23.61 11.16 9.16
CA GLU A 224 25.03 10.93 8.92
C GLU A 224 25.26 10.28 7.54
N ARG A 225 24.50 9.23 7.19
CA ARG A 225 24.58 8.60 5.86
C ARG A 225 24.20 9.54 4.73
N ILE A 226 23.18 10.37 4.92
CA ILE A 226 22.81 11.40 3.95
C ILE A 226 23.94 12.41 3.78
N LEU A 227 24.57 12.86 4.88
CA LEU A 227 25.69 13.80 4.84
C LEU A 227 26.93 13.19 4.18
N GLU A 228 27.26 11.92 4.45
CA GLU A 228 28.32 11.19 3.75
C GLU A 228 28.08 11.18 2.23
N TYR A 229 26.87 10.85 1.81
CA TYR A 229 26.48 10.86 0.40
C TYR A 229 26.63 12.26 -0.22
N LEU A 230 26.16 13.31 0.46
CA LEU A 230 26.28 14.69 -0.01
C LEU A 230 27.74 15.14 -0.05
N ALA A 231 28.58 14.69 0.90
CA ALA A 231 30.01 14.95 0.92
C ALA A 231 30.71 14.40 -0.33
N VAL A 232 30.43 13.16 -0.68
CA VAL A 232 30.98 12.54 -1.92
C VAL A 232 30.52 13.33 -3.14
N GLN A 233 29.22 13.64 -3.26
CA GLN A 233 28.67 14.42 -4.38
C GLN A 233 29.27 15.84 -4.49
N SER A 234 29.64 16.45 -3.38
CA SER A 234 30.26 17.78 -3.40
C SER A 234 31.64 17.79 -4.09
N ARG A 235 32.37 16.66 -4.07
CA ARG A 235 33.71 16.49 -4.63
C ARG A 235 33.73 16.00 -6.05
N VAL A 236 32.71 15.19 -6.46
CA VAL A 236 32.64 14.60 -7.80
C VAL A 236 31.95 15.57 -8.75
N LYS A 237 32.47 15.73 -9.97
CA LYS A 237 31.87 16.61 -11.01
C LYS A 237 30.62 16.02 -11.65
N GLN A 238 30.54 14.69 -11.74
CA GLN A 238 29.39 13.94 -12.27
C GLN A 238 28.83 13.01 -11.19
N MET A 239 27.54 12.91 -11.07
CA MET A 239 26.87 12.01 -10.13
C MET A 239 26.95 10.58 -10.67
N LYS A 240 28.02 9.84 -10.32
CA LYS A 240 28.23 8.44 -10.71
C LYS A 240 28.01 7.44 -9.57
N GLY A 241 27.58 7.88 -8.42
CA GLY A 241 27.31 7.02 -7.27
C GLY A 241 25.93 6.37 -7.29
N PRO A 242 25.72 5.37 -6.41
CA PRO A 242 24.42 4.76 -6.23
C PRO A 242 23.38 5.80 -5.79
N ILE A 243 22.10 5.53 -6.03
CA ILE A 243 21.01 6.43 -5.70
C ILE A 243 20.56 6.19 -4.27
N LEU A 244 20.32 7.23 -3.50
CA LEU A 244 19.77 7.09 -2.16
C LEU A 244 18.37 6.48 -2.20
N CYS A 245 18.19 5.35 -1.51
CA CYS A 245 16.88 4.72 -1.31
C CYS A 245 16.52 4.71 0.19
N LEU A 246 15.51 5.49 0.55
CA LEU A 246 15.02 5.60 1.92
C LEU A 246 13.94 4.52 2.16
N VAL A 247 14.29 3.47 2.89
CA VAL A 247 13.40 2.32 3.16
C VAL A 247 12.94 2.35 4.61
N GLY A 248 11.63 2.24 4.82
CA GLY A 248 11.08 2.19 6.18
C GLY A 248 9.56 2.23 6.20
N PRO A 249 8.93 2.04 7.37
CA PRO A 249 7.49 2.00 7.49
C PRO A 249 6.82 3.33 7.07
N PRO A 250 5.51 3.32 6.80
CA PRO A 250 4.80 4.55 6.46
C PRO A 250 4.80 5.55 7.61
N GLY A 251 4.95 6.84 7.28
CA GLY A 251 4.88 7.93 8.26
C GLY A 251 6.17 8.23 9.03
N VAL A 252 7.31 7.61 8.66
CA VAL A 252 8.63 7.91 9.28
C VAL A 252 9.37 9.09 8.65
N GLY A 253 8.73 9.84 7.76
CA GLY A 253 9.31 11.07 7.23
C GLY A 253 10.17 10.92 5.98
N LYS A 254 10.09 9.79 5.24
CA LYS A 254 10.87 9.57 4.00
C LYS A 254 10.74 10.71 2.98
N THR A 255 9.52 11.12 2.69
CA THR A 255 9.24 12.20 1.73
C THR A 255 9.74 13.56 2.25
N SER A 256 9.62 13.84 3.55
CA SER A 256 10.11 15.08 4.15
C SER A 256 11.64 15.12 4.19
N LEU A 257 12.33 13.99 4.41
CA LEU A 257 13.79 13.90 4.27
C LEU A 257 14.23 14.27 2.85
N GLY A 258 13.57 13.76 1.82
CA GLY A 258 13.83 14.16 0.44
C GLY A 258 13.66 15.67 0.21
N GLN A 259 12.64 16.28 0.80
CA GLN A 259 12.45 17.74 0.75
C GLN A 259 13.56 18.49 1.47
N SER A 260 14.01 18.02 2.62
CA SER A 260 15.08 18.64 3.38
C SER A 260 16.43 18.52 2.67
N ILE A 261 16.71 17.39 1.98
CA ILE A 261 17.88 17.24 1.12
C ILE A 261 17.84 18.26 -0.03
N ALA A 262 16.67 18.46 -0.68
CA ALA A 262 16.52 19.45 -1.72
C ALA A 262 16.75 20.88 -1.21
N LYS A 263 16.22 21.22 -0.03
CA LYS A 263 16.39 22.51 0.64
C LYS A 263 17.86 22.73 1.03
N ALA A 264 18.52 21.72 1.60
CA ALA A 264 19.94 21.77 1.99
C ALA A 264 20.86 22.02 0.79
N THR A 265 20.61 21.34 -0.33
CA THR A 265 21.38 21.48 -1.58
C THR A 265 20.92 22.65 -2.46
N ASN A 266 19.87 23.37 -2.08
CA ASN A 266 19.23 24.45 -2.86
C ASN A 266 18.79 23.97 -4.25
N ARG A 267 18.34 22.70 -4.36
CA ARG A 267 17.72 22.15 -5.56
C ARG A 267 16.20 22.32 -5.52
N LYS A 268 15.59 22.51 -6.67
CA LYS A 268 14.12 22.45 -6.75
C LYS A 268 13.66 21.02 -6.50
N PHE A 269 12.59 20.86 -5.73
CA PHE A 269 12.04 19.56 -5.35
C PHE A 269 10.91 19.12 -6.27
N VAL A 270 10.96 17.89 -6.73
CA VAL A 270 9.91 17.22 -7.48
C VAL A 270 9.60 15.88 -6.84
N ARG A 271 8.32 15.56 -6.70
CA ARG A 271 7.87 14.24 -6.28
C ARG A 271 7.13 13.55 -7.41
N MET A 272 7.55 12.34 -7.75
CA MET A 272 6.89 11.46 -8.70
C MET A 272 6.52 10.15 -7.97
N SER A 273 5.22 9.87 -7.83
CA SER A 273 4.78 8.59 -7.28
C SER A 273 4.87 7.51 -8.35
N LEU A 274 5.54 6.41 -7.99
CA LEU A 274 5.66 5.21 -8.81
C LEU A 274 4.62 4.15 -8.44
N GLY A 275 3.92 4.35 -7.30
CA GLY A 275 2.88 3.44 -6.87
C GLY A 275 1.71 3.38 -7.85
N GLY A 276 1.46 2.18 -8.38
CA GLY A 276 0.39 1.94 -9.36
C GLY A 276 0.78 2.13 -10.82
N ILE A 277 2.03 2.51 -11.11
CA ILE A 277 2.56 2.52 -12.48
C ILE A 277 2.74 1.07 -12.95
N ARG A 278 2.19 0.76 -14.12
CA ARG A 278 2.23 -0.57 -14.75
C ARG A 278 2.74 -0.53 -16.18
N ASP A 279 2.70 0.64 -16.81
CA ASP A 279 3.07 0.86 -18.20
C ASP A 279 4.38 1.66 -18.27
N GLU A 280 5.34 1.16 -19.04
CA GLU A 280 6.59 1.86 -19.34
C GLU A 280 6.35 3.24 -19.96
N ALA A 281 5.29 3.38 -20.76
CA ALA A 281 4.93 4.64 -21.40
C ALA A 281 4.59 5.76 -20.41
N GLU A 282 4.21 5.45 -19.15
CA GLU A 282 4.06 6.49 -18.14
C GLU A 282 5.40 7.17 -17.80
N ILE A 283 6.52 6.48 -17.94
CA ILE A 283 7.88 7.00 -17.68
C ILE A 283 8.47 7.62 -18.93
N ARG A 284 8.41 6.89 -20.06
CA ARG A 284 9.02 7.25 -21.34
C ARG A 284 8.12 8.01 -22.32
N GLY A 285 6.82 8.16 -22.00
CA GLY A 285 5.85 8.78 -22.91
C GLY A 285 5.34 7.86 -24.00
N HIS A 286 4.25 8.27 -24.63
CA HIS A 286 3.65 7.59 -25.78
C HIS A 286 4.16 8.19 -27.09
N ARG A 287 4.30 7.38 -28.12
CA ARG A 287 4.65 7.87 -29.46
C ARG A 287 3.62 8.94 -29.92
N ARG A 288 4.11 10.05 -30.48
CA ARG A 288 3.28 11.21 -30.89
C ARG A 288 2.27 10.95 -32.01
N THR A 289 2.33 9.76 -32.63
CA THR A 289 1.39 9.35 -33.69
C THR A 289 -0.04 9.16 -33.19
N TYR A 290 -0.26 9.02 -31.88
CA TYR A 290 -1.57 8.87 -31.29
C TYR A 290 -2.14 10.21 -30.83
N VAL A 291 -3.40 10.47 -31.19
CA VAL A 291 -4.11 11.69 -30.72
C VAL A 291 -4.24 11.65 -29.19
N GLY A 292 -3.82 12.75 -28.56
CA GLY A 292 -3.81 12.83 -27.09
C GLY A 292 -2.54 12.27 -26.43
N SER A 293 -1.53 11.84 -27.20
CA SER A 293 -0.24 11.42 -26.63
C SER A 293 0.46 12.57 -25.89
N MET A 294 1.19 12.20 -24.84
CA MET A 294 1.95 13.13 -23.99
C MET A 294 3.33 12.55 -23.69
N PRO A 295 4.32 13.40 -23.38
CA PRO A 295 5.61 12.95 -22.90
C PRO A 295 5.47 12.21 -21.57
N GLY A 296 6.47 11.43 -21.22
CA GLY A 296 6.52 10.70 -19.96
C GLY A 296 6.48 11.63 -18.75
N ARG A 297 6.04 11.08 -17.61
CA ARG A 297 5.91 11.85 -16.36
C ARG A 297 7.20 12.52 -15.92
N LEU A 298 8.34 11.96 -16.28
CA LEU A 298 9.65 12.52 -15.99
C LEU A 298 9.84 13.86 -16.70
N VAL A 299 9.58 13.92 -18.01
CA VAL A 299 9.64 15.14 -18.81
C VAL A 299 8.61 16.15 -18.36
N GLN A 300 7.37 15.73 -18.12
CA GLN A 300 6.30 16.60 -17.61
C GLN A 300 6.71 17.30 -16.31
N ASN A 301 7.32 16.56 -15.38
CA ASN A 301 7.77 17.11 -14.10
C ASN A 301 8.99 18.02 -14.26
N LEU A 302 9.93 17.72 -15.15
CA LEU A 302 11.05 18.62 -15.49
C LEU A 302 10.55 19.95 -16.04
N ASN A 303 9.58 19.91 -16.94
CA ASN A 303 8.93 21.10 -17.48
C ASN A 303 8.27 21.92 -16.36
N LYS A 304 7.45 21.28 -15.51
CA LYS A 304 6.77 21.94 -14.38
C LYS A 304 7.73 22.64 -13.43
N VAL A 305 8.89 22.03 -13.14
CA VAL A 305 9.91 22.57 -12.23
C VAL A 305 10.74 23.65 -12.88
N GLY A 306 10.94 23.59 -14.20
CA GLY A 306 11.72 24.56 -14.96
C GLY A 306 13.17 24.65 -14.49
N SER A 307 13.81 23.54 -14.14
CA SER A 307 15.23 23.44 -13.78
C SER A 307 15.82 22.12 -14.27
N LYS A 308 17.04 22.16 -14.85
CA LYS A 308 17.75 20.98 -15.35
C LYS A 308 18.29 20.10 -14.22
N ASN A 309 18.53 20.65 -13.03
CA ASN A 309 19.19 19.99 -11.91
C ASN A 309 18.32 19.89 -10.64
N PRO A 310 17.03 19.49 -10.72
CA PRO A 310 16.20 19.33 -9.54
C PRO A 310 16.61 18.12 -8.71
N LEU A 311 16.01 17.99 -7.52
CA LEU A 311 15.95 16.73 -6.80
C LEU A 311 14.62 16.04 -7.16
N PHE A 312 14.71 14.85 -7.73
CA PHE A 312 13.56 13.99 -8.05
C PHE A 312 13.38 12.94 -6.96
N LEU A 313 12.27 12.99 -6.26
CA LEU A 313 11.87 11.96 -5.31
C LEU A 313 10.96 10.95 -6.00
N LEU A 314 11.46 9.75 -6.20
CA LEU A 314 10.75 8.59 -6.72
C LEU A 314 10.08 7.86 -5.55
N ASP A 315 8.79 8.13 -5.35
CA ASP A 315 8.07 7.68 -4.15
C ASP A 315 7.35 6.36 -4.39
N GLU A 316 7.41 5.45 -3.41
CA GLU A 316 6.75 4.13 -3.43
C GLU A 316 7.25 3.20 -4.56
N ILE A 317 8.59 3.07 -4.71
CA ILE A 317 9.21 2.24 -5.76
C ILE A 317 8.88 0.74 -5.61
N ASP A 318 8.59 0.28 -4.41
CA ASP A 318 8.18 -1.10 -4.10
C ASP A 318 6.76 -1.45 -4.57
N LYS A 319 5.99 -0.46 -4.99
CA LYS A 319 4.61 -0.65 -5.47
C LYS A 319 4.47 -0.61 -6.98
N MET A 320 5.57 -0.59 -7.71
CA MET A 320 5.55 -0.82 -9.15
C MET A 320 5.26 -2.30 -9.43
N SER A 321 4.52 -2.57 -10.46
CA SER A 321 4.23 -3.93 -10.91
C SER A 321 4.42 -4.03 -12.42
N MET A 322 4.96 -5.16 -12.87
CA MET A 322 4.97 -5.50 -14.29
C MET A 322 3.57 -5.93 -14.75
N ASP A 323 3.20 -5.55 -15.94
CA ASP A 323 1.97 -5.96 -16.62
C ASP A 323 2.31 -6.36 -18.07
N PHE A 324 1.36 -6.95 -18.80
CA PHE A 324 1.49 -7.25 -20.23
C PHE A 324 1.78 -6.02 -21.12
N ARG A 325 1.64 -4.80 -20.58
CA ARG A 325 1.90 -3.52 -21.25
C ARG A 325 3.35 -3.07 -21.19
N GLY A 326 4.20 -3.71 -20.39
CA GLY A 326 5.60 -3.37 -20.26
C GLY A 326 6.15 -3.54 -18.85
N ASP A 327 7.43 -3.23 -18.71
CA ASP A 327 8.15 -3.24 -17.44
C ASP A 327 8.64 -1.82 -17.11
N PRO A 328 7.96 -1.07 -16.25
CA PRO A 328 8.41 0.25 -15.83
C PRO A 328 9.77 0.23 -15.11
N SER A 329 10.17 -0.94 -14.56
CA SER A 329 11.48 -1.08 -13.92
C SER A 329 12.62 -0.95 -14.94
N SER A 330 12.43 -1.47 -16.14
CA SER A 330 13.42 -1.35 -17.23
C SER A 330 13.61 0.11 -17.67
N ALA A 331 12.53 0.89 -17.77
CA ALA A 331 12.63 2.32 -18.05
C ALA A 331 13.36 3.08 -16.94
N LEU A 332 13.11 2.72 -15.67
CA LEU A 332 13.81 3.33 -14.55
C LEU A 332 15.30 2.95 -14.50
N LEU A 333 15.68 1.75 -14.94
CA LEU A 333 17.08 1.37 -15.00
C LEU A 333 17.87 2.33 -15.88
N GLU A 334 17.35 2.73 -17.05
CA GLU A 334 17.99 3.71 -17.93
C GLU A 334 18.07 5.11 -17.28
N VAL A 335 16.99 5.53 -16.61
CA VAL A 335 16.93 6.82 -15.92
C VAL A 335 17.94 6.89 -14.76
N LEU A 336 18.10 5.79 -14.05
CA LEU A 336 18.88 5.73 -12.81
C LEU A 336 20.33 5.29 -13.03
N ASP A 337 20.66 4.76 -14.21
CA ASP A 337 22.01 4.38 -14.55
C ASP A 337 22.86 5.60 -14.96
N PRO A 338 23.90 5.97 -14.21
CA PRO A 338 24.74 7.11 -14.56
C PRO A 338 25.46 7.01 -15.90
N GLU A 339 25.57 5.81 -16.48
CA GLU A 339 26.17 5.59 -17.80
C GLU A 339 25.19 5.84 -18.95
N GLN A 340 23.89 5.69 -18.70
CA GLN A 340 22.82 5.78 -19.70
C GLN A 340 21.99 7.05 -19.56
N ASN A 341 21.88 7.63 -18.37
CA ASN A 341 20.98 8.74 -18.06
C ASN A 341 21.31 10.07 -18.78
N ASN A 342 22.49 10.17 -19.39
CA ASN A 342 22.91 11.32 -20.18
C ASN A 342 22.24 11.36 -21.57
N SER A 343 21.66 10.24 -22.00
CA SER A 343 21.01 10.04 -23.31
C SER A 343 19.62 9.40 -23.18
N PHE A 344 18.89 9.75 -22.09
CA PHE A 344 17.54 9.25 -21.89
C PHE A 344 16.61 9.70 -23.03
N ASN A 345 15.93 8.75 -23.67
CA ASN A 345 15.05 9.04 -24.81
C ASN A 345 13.57 8.89 -24.41
N ASP A 346 12.85 10.00 -24.48
CA ASP A 346 11.39 10.02 -24.32
C ASP A 346 10.72 9.74 -25.68
N HIS A 347 9.78 8.81 -25.72
CA HIS A 347 9.14 8.34 -26.96
C HIS A 347 8.24 9.40 -27.62
N TYR A 348 7.78 10.41 -26.86
CA TYR A 348 7.01 11.53 -27.41
C TYR A 348 7.93 12.59 -27.99
N LEU A 349 8.98 12.97 -27.28
CA LEU A 349 9.92 13.99 -27.73
C LEU A 349 10.88 13.44 -28.78
N GLU A 350 11.22 12.14 -28.73
CA GLU A 350 12.17 11.48 -29.63
C GLU A 350 13.51 12.24 -29.75
N VAL A 351 13.97 12.79 -28.64
CA VAL A 351 15.26 13.47 -28.50
C VAL A 351 15.93 13.03 -27.19
N ASP A 352 17.25 13.02 -27.20
CA ASP A 352 18.01 12.65 -26.01
C ASP A 352 17.98 13.78 -24.97
N LEU A 353 17.65 13.39 -23.73
CA LEU A 353 17.61 14.26 -22.56
C LEU A 353 18.75 13.89 -21.62
N ASP A 354 19.56 14.87 -21.26
CA ASP A 354 20.63 14.68 -20.30
C ASP A 354 20.09 14.86 -18.88
N LEU A 355 19.93 13.74 -18.16
CA LEU A 355 19.47 13.65 -16.77
C LEU A 355 20.64 13.56 -15.77
N SER A 356 21.89 13.64 -16.20
CA SER A 356 23.08 13.45 -15.36
C SER A 356 23.21 14.47 -14.22
N GLU A 357 22.55 15.63 -14.32
CA GLU A 357 22.55 16.66 -13.29
C GLU A 357 21.36 16.54 -12.31
N VAL A 358 20.40 15.66 -12.60
CA VAL A 358 19.24 15.40 -11.76
C VAL A 358 19.67 14.54 -10.56
N MET A 359 19.31 14.96 -9.36
CA MET A 359 19.51 14.16 -8.15
C MET A 359 18.30 13.28 -7.91
N PHE A 360 18.45 11.98 -8.09
CA PHE A 360 17.40 11.03 -7.79
C PHE A 360 17.49 10.53 -6.35
N VAL A 361 16.36 10.46 -5.67
CA VAL A 361 16.19 9.84 -4.34
C VAL A 361 14.96 8.96 -4.42
N ALA A 362 15.06 7.70 -4.03
CA ALA A 362 13.95 6.77 -4.00
C ALA A 362 13.38 6.61 -2.59
N THR A 363 12.10 6.30 -2.48
CA THR A 363 11.50 5.86 -1.21
C THR A 363 10.79 4.53 -1.38
N SER A 364 10.85 3.70 -0.36
CA SER A 364 10.17 2.41 -0.31
C SER A 364 9.62 2.13 1.09
N ASN A 365 8.55 1.37 1.19
CA ASN A 365 8.08 0.86 2.48
C ASN A 365 8.70 -0.49 2.82
N SER A 366 9.10 -1.28 1.83
CA SER A 366 9.69 -2.60 1.97
C SER A 366 10.92 -2.76 1.09
N LEU A 367 11.67 -3.85 1.26
CA LEU A 367 12.78 -4.21 0.38
C LEU A 367 12.34 -5.01 -0.86
N ASN A 368 11.04 -5.10 -1.11
CA ASN A 368 10.50 -5.76 -2.29
C ASN A 368 10.67 -4.88 -3.55
N ILE A 369 11.93 -4.62 -3.90
CA ILE A 369 12.34 -3.83 -5.06
C ILE A 369 12.99 -4.81 -6.05
N PRO A 370 12.75 -4.67 -7.37
CA PRO A 370 13.43 -5.50 -8.36
C PRO A 370 14.96 -5.47 -8.19
N GLY A 371 15.59 -6.65 -8.18
CA GLY A 371 17.02 -6.81 -7.91
C GLY A 371 17.92 -5.86 -8.69
N PRO A 372 17.77 -5.74 -10.04
CA PRO A 372 18.59 -4.84 -10.85
C PRO A 372 18.50 -3.34 -10.44
N LEU A 373 17.34 -2.91 -9.93
CA LEU A 373 17.18 -1.55 -9.38
C LEU A 373 17.86 -1.43 -8.02
N LEU A 374 17.70 -2.46 -7.18
CA LEU A 374 18.27 -2.47 -5.82
C LEU A 374 19.82 -2.40 -5.87
N ASP A 375 20.44 -3.06 -6.84
CA ASP A 375 21.90 -3.05 -7.04
C ASP A 375 22.47 -1.65 -7.37
N ARG A 376 21.62 -0.74 -7.85
CA ARG A 376 21.97 0.65 -8.14
C ARG A 376 21.63 1.62 -7.01
N MET A 377 21.15 1.09 -5.88
CA MET A 377 20.65 1.90 -4.76
C MET A 377 21.49 1.72 -3.51
N GLU A 378 21.81 2.84 -2.86
CA GLU A 378 22.28 2.85 -1.50
C GLU A 378 21.10 2.88 -0.54
N VAL A 379 20.84 1.74 0.09
CA VAL A 379 19.68 1.57 0.97
C VAL A 379 19.95 2.13 2.35
N ILE A 380 19.21 3.17 2.72
CA ILE A 380 19.19 3.72 4.08
C ILE A 380 17.91 3.28 4.77
N ARG A 381 18.03 2.42 5.77
CA ARG A 381 16.88 1.95 6.55
C ARG A 381 16.51 2.97 7.61
N ILE A 382 15.26 3.41 7.57
CA ILE A 382 14.67 4.32 8.56
C ILE A 382 13.80 3.48 9.50
N PRO A 383 14.19 3.35 10.77
CA PRO A 383 13.40 2.61 11.75
C PRO A 383 12.12 3.36 12.12
N GLY A 384 11.20 2.67 12.79
CA GLY A 384 10.06 3.30 13.46
C GLY A 384 10.53 4.19 14.62
N TYR A 385 9.67 5.13 15.00
CA TYR A 385 9.94 6.05 16.10
C TYR A 385 9.54 5.45 17.45
N THR A 386 10.36 5.78 18.47
CA THR A 386 10.03 5.54 19.88
C THR A 386 8.92 6.48 20.34
N GLU A 387 8.32 6.19 21.49
CA GLU A 387 7.30 7.06 22.08
C GLU A 387 7.85 8.47 22.37
N ASP A 388 9.08 8.55 22.90
CA ASP A 388 9.75 9.81 23.18
C ASP A 388 10.06 10.60 21.90
N GLU A 389 10.54 9.91 20.84
CA GLU A 389 10.74 10.53 19.53
C GLU A 389 9.41 11.04 18.95
N LYS A 390 8.33 10.27 19.05
CA LYS A 390 6.98 10.69 18.60
C LYS A 390 6.49 11.91 19.37
N LEU A 391 6.70 11.95 20.68
CA LEU A 391 6.37 13.11 21.52
C LEU A 391 7.10 14.37 21.07
N ASN A 392 8.42 14.26 20.88
CA ASN A 392 9.24 15.38 20.41
C ASN A 392 8.87 15.83 19.00
N ILE A 393 8.63 14.88 18.07
CA ILE A 393 8.18 15.17 16.70
C ILE A 393 6.82 15.86 16.73
N ALA A 394 5.89 15.36 17.53
CA ALA A 394 4.56 15.95 17.63
C ALA A 394 4.63 17.40 18.17
N THR A 395 5.36 17.62 19.25
CA THR A 395 5.46 18.93 19.89
C THR A 395 6.17 19.94 19.00
N ARG A 396 7.29 19.56 18.38
CA ARG A 396 8.12 20.49 17.59
C ARG A 396 7.60 20.75 16.19
N TYR A 397 6.99 19.75 15.54
CA TYR A 397 6.64 19.84 14.12
C TYR A 397 5.16 19.64 13.82
N LEU A 398 4.51 18.59 14.37
CA LEU A 398 3.15 18.25 13.96
C LEU A 398 2.11 19.22 14.52
N VAL A 399 2.20 19.54 15.81
CA VAL A 399 1.24 20.45 16.48
C VAL A 399 1.29 21.85 15.86
N PRO A 400 2.45 22.52 15.70
CA PRO A 400 2.53 23.82 15.05
C PRO A 400 2.03 23.78 13.59
N LYS A 401 2.36 22.72 12.85
CA LYS A 401 1.91 22.52 11.47
C LYS A 401 0.39 22.41 11.40
N GLN A 402 -0.22 21.62 12.29
CA GLN A 402 -1.66 21.40 12.29
C GLN A 402 -2.44 22.62 12.80
N ILE A 403 -1.93 23.35 13.77
CA ILE A 403 -2.48 24.63 14.21
C ILE A 403 -2.57 25.58 13.02
N LYS A 404 -1.49 25.78 12.31
CA LYS A 404 -1.43 26.64 11.10
C LYS A 404 -2.35 26.13 9.98
N ALA A 405 -2.34 24.83 9.69
CA ALA A 405 -3.12 24.22 8.63
C ALA A 405 -4.65 24.31 8.87
N ASN A 406 -5.09 24.33 10.13
CA ASN A 406 -6.49 24.45 10.50
C ASN A 406 -6.90 25.91 10.81
N GLY A 407 -6.03 26.90 10.56
CA GLY A 407 -6.34 28.32 10.73
C GLY A 407 -6.44 28.81 12.18
N LEU A 408 -5.89 28.03 13.13
CA LEU A 408 -5.79 28.42 14.52
C LEU A 408 -4.57 29.29 14.76
N LYS A 409 -4.66 30.16 15.78
CA LYS A 409 -3.53 30.90 16.30
C LYS A 409 -2.88 30.13 17.47
N PRO A 410 -1.57 30.27 17.68
CA PRO A 410 -0.89 29.62 18.81
C PRO A 410 -1.47 29.96 20.19
N GLU A 411 -2.10 31.13 20.32
CA GLU A 411 -2.74 31.58 21.56
C GLU A 411 -4.14 31.01 21.79
N GLU A 412 -4.72 30.29 20.81
CA GLU A 412 -6.08 29.75 20.87
C GLU A 412 -6.11 28.30 21.35
N ILE A 413 -5.02 27.54 21.18
CA ILE A 413 -4.92 26.13 21.56
C ILE A 413 -3.55 25.78 22.12
N GLU A 414 -3.54 25.00 23.18
CA GLU A 414 -2.36 24.33 23.73
C GLU A 414 -2.67 22.83 23.88
N ILE A 415 -1.82 21.99 23.33
CA ILE A 415 -1.88 20.53 23.49
C ILE A 415 -0.73 20.12 24.40
N ALA A 416 -1.07 19.69 25.60
CA ALA A 416 -0.10 19.33 26.62
C ALA A 416 0.64 18.01 26.27
N SER A 417 1.84 17.82 26.79
CA SER A 417 2.67 16.65 26.51
C SER A 417 2.01 15.33 26.95
N ASP A 418 1.27 15.35 28.09
CA ASP A 418 0.52 14.20 28.59
C ASP A 418 -0.59 13.77 27.61
N ALA A 419 -1.28 14.74 26.98
CA ALA A 419 -2.25 14.44 25.94
C ALA A 419 -1.60 13.77 24.72
N ILE A 420 -0.43 14.24 24.29
CA ILE A 420 0.28 13.64 23.14
C ILE A 420 0.72 12.21 23.47
N GLN A 421 1.21 11.97 24.70
CA GLN A 421 1.54 10.62 25.15
C GLN A 421 0.34 9.69 25.14
N ASP A 422 -0.81 10.17 25.66
CA ASP A 422 -2.06 9.39 25.63
C ASP A 422 -2.55 9.14 24.20
N ILE A 423 -2.37 10.10 23.26
CA ILE A 423 -2.70 9.88 21.84
C ILE A 423 -1.80 8.77 21.27
N VAL A 424 -0.51 8.80 21.53
CA VAL A 424 0.43 7.78 21.07
C VAL A 424 0.08 6.41 21.62
N ARG A 425 -0.30 6.33 22.91
CA ARG A 425 -0.58 5.07 23.62
C ARG A 425 -1.95 4.49 23.30
N TYR A 426 -3.00 5.30 23.29
CA TYR A 426 -4.38 4.79 23.30
C TYR A 426 -5.17 5.09 22.04
N TYR A 427 -4.70 5.96 21.16
CA TYR A 427 -5.43 6.34 19.93
C TYR A 427 -4.69 6.03 18.62
N THR A 428 -3.38 5.68 18.70
CA THR A 428 -2.59 5.35 17.52
C THR A 428 -1.81 4.04 17.71
N ARG A 429 -1.71 3.25 16.63
CA ARG A 429 -0.90 2.03 16.58
C ARG A 429 -0.15 2.04 15.25
N GLU A 430 1.06 2.62 15.25
CA GLU A 430 1.87 2.81 14.05
C GLU A 430 3.36 2.97 14.40
N SER A 431 4.24 2.57 13.48
CA SER A 431 5.68 2.81 13.61
C SER A 431 6.06 4.27 13.36
N GLY A 432 5.35 4.96 12.49
CA GLY A 432 5.56 6.37 12.17
C GLY A 432 4.70 7.31 12.98
N VAL A 433 4.36 8.47 12.41
CA VAL A 433 3.58 9.56 13.03
C VAL A 433 2.39 10.01 12.18
N ARG A 434 1.98 9.23 11.17
CA ARG A 434 0.91 9.62 10.23
C ARG A 434 -0.47 9.67 10.89
N ASN A 435 -0.80 8.67 11.72
CA ASN A 435 -2.05 8.63 12.44
C ASN A 435 -2.04 9.62 13.61
N LEU A 436 -0.89 9.78 14.27
CA LEU A 436 -0.68 10.82 15.29
C LEU A 436 -0.98 12.22 14.72
N GLU A 437 -0.46 12.52 13.52
CA GLU A 437 -0.76 13.78 12.83
C GLU A 437 -2.26 13.93 12.55
N ARG A 438 -2.95 12.85 12.15
CA ARG A 438 -4.41 12.85 11.88
C ARG A 438 -5.23 13.09 13.14
N GLU A 439 -4.86 12.49 14.27
CA GLU A 439 -5.58 12.70 15.54
C GLU A 439 -5.33 14.12 16.07
N VAL A 440 -4.11 14.65 15.96
CA VAL A 440 -3.82 16.07 16.28
C VAL A 440 -4.65 17.00 15.40
N ALA A 441 -4.72 16.75 14.08
CA ALA A 441 -5.56 17.52 13.17
C ALA A 441 -7.05 17.45 13.54
N LYS A 442 -7.54 16.31 14.03
CA LYS A 442 -8.92 16.12 14.49
C LYS A 442 -9.21 16.97 15.74
N ILE A 443 -8.26 17.04 16.69
CA ILE A 443 -8.36 17.93 17.85
C ILE A 443 -8.45 19.38 17.39
N CYS A 444 -7.54 19.83 16.53
CA CYS A 444 -7.55 21.20 15.98
C CYS A 444 -8.89 21.54 15.33
N ARG A 445 -9.43 20.67 14.48
CA ARG A 445 -10.74 20.88 13.84
C ARG A 445 -11.89 21.01 14.85
N LYS A 446 -11.90 20.21 15.91
CA LYS A 446 -12.92 20.30 16.95
C LYS A 446 -12.82 21.58 17.75
N VAL A 447 -11.60 22.03 18.04
CA VAL A 447 -11.36 23.32 18.71
C VAL A 447 -11.81 24.48 17.82
N VAL A 448 -11.52 24.46 16.51
CA VAL A 448 -12.06 25.46 15.56
C VAL A 448 -13.58 25.50 15.61
N LYS A 449 -14.23 24.31 15.60
CA LYS A 449 -15.69 24.22 15.72
C LYS A 449 -16.20 24.84 17.03
N GLU A 450 -15.56 24.57 18.17
CA GLU A 450 -15.94 25.14 19.47
C GLU A 450 -15.81 26.67 19.45
N ILE A 451 -14.71 27.20 18.94
CA ILE A 451 -14.49 28.65 18.81
C ILE A 451 -15.53 29.30 17.89
N ALA A 452 -15.85 28.66 16.77
CA ALA A 452 -16.84 29.17 15.80
C ALA A 452 -18.25 29.13 16.35
N LEU A 453 -18.64 28.10 17.12
CA LEU A 453 -19.96 28.00 17.76
C LEU A 453 -20.10 28.94 18.96
N ALA A 454 -19.02 29.24 19.66
CA ALA A 454 -19.04 30.22 20.78
C ALA A 454 -19.32 31.64 20.30
N GLY A 455 -19.25 31.91 19.00
CA GLY A 455 -19.54 33.21 18.37
C GLY A 455 -18.58 34.32 18.79
N PRO A 456 -18.62 35.48 18.13
CA PRO A 456 -17.99 36.68 18.66
C PRO A 456 -18.73 37.04 19.95
N GLN A 457 -18.08 36.93 21.11
CA GLN A 457 -18.66 37.43 22.34
C GLN A 457 -19.06 38.89 22.11
N PRO A 458 -20.35 39.27 22.41
CA PRO A 458 -20.79 40.65 22.25
C PRO A 458 -19.87 41.53 23.07
N ALA A 459 -19.33 42.55 22.45
CA ALA A 459 -18.49 43.55 23.09
C ALA A 459 -19.24 44.07 24.32
N ALA A 460 -18.86 43.62 25.50
CA ALA A 460 -19.35 44.12 26.75
C ALA A 460 -19.12 45.63 26.76
N LYS A 461 -20.22 46.38 26.95
CA LYS A 461 -20.29 47.82 27.04
C LYS A 461 -19.09 48.37 27.82
N LYS A 462 -18.48 49.42 27.25
CA LYS A 462 -17.43 50.30 27.77
C LYS A 462 -17.23 50.20 29.30
N ALA A 463 -16.22 49.43 29.67
CA ALA A 463 -15.55 49.59 30.95
C ALA A 463 -14.05 49.63 30.65
N VAL A 464 -13.46 50.76 30.99
CA VAL A 464 -12.05 51.14 31.11
C VAL A 464 -11.03 50.06 30.72
N ALA A 465 -10.29 50.30 29.65
CA ALA A 465 -9.20 49.47 29.10
C ALA A 465 -8.17 49.11 30.19
N LYS A 466 -8.29 47.90 30.73
CA LYS A 466 -7.18 47.14 31.29
C LYS A 466 -6.77 46.16 30.19
N LYS A 467 -5.47 46.21 29.84
CA LYS A 467 -4.76 45.40 28.80
C LYS A 467 -5.36 44.01 28.60
N GLY A 468 -5.65 43.70 27.34
CA GLY A 468 -6.33 42.55 26.79
C GLY A 468 -6.25 41.25 27.62
N LYS A 469 -7.42 40.74 28.04
CA LYS A 469 -7.50 39.32 28.36
C LYS A 469 -7.36 38.52 27.05
N PRO A 470 -6.45 37.57 27.01
CA PRO A 470 -6.34 36.68 25.84
C PRO A 470 -7.69 35.95 25.64
N LYS A 471 -8.11 35.74 24.38
CA LYS A 471 -9.13 34.75 24.05
C LYS A 471 -8.86 33.48 24.86
N ALA A 472 -9.90 32.84 25.40
CA ALA A 472 -9.72 31.69 26.28
C ALA A 472 -8.88 30.63 25.55
N LEU A 473 -7.67 30.40 26.04
CA LEU A 473 -6.79 29.35 25.60
C LEU A 473 -7.46 28.00 25.87
N VAL A 474 -7.70 27.22 24.84
CA VAL A 474 -8.22 25.85 24.98
C VAL A 474 -7.04 24.92 25.25
N THR A 475 -6.91 24.48 26.51
CA THR A 475 -5.88 23.51 26.89
C THR A 475 -6.42 22.09 26.75
N VAL A 476 -5.78 21.28 25.92
CA VAL A 476 -6.05 19.86 25.74
C VAL A 476 -5.01 19.05 26.54
N ASN A 477 -5.50 18.27 27.50
CA ASN A 477 -4.68 17.42 28.37
C ASN A 477 -5.25 15.99 28.40
N ALA A 478 -4.58 15.06 29.07
CA ALA A 478 -5.01 13.66 29.16
C ALA A 478 -6.43 13.49 29.73
N LYS A 479 -6.87 14.39 30.63
CA LYS A 479 -8.19 14.31 31.30
C LYS A 479 -9.37 14.71 30.42
N ASN A 480 -9.15 15.56 29.40
CA ASN A 480 -10.21 16.04 28.51
C ASN A 480 -10.08 15.53 27.08
N LEU A 481 -9.14 14.62 26.85
CA LEU A 481 -8.84 14.07 25.52
C LEU A 481 -10.03 13.31 24.93
N ASP A 482 -10.81 12.62 25.77
CA ASP A 482 -12.01 11.88 25.37
C ASP A 482 -13.07 12.76 24.70
N LYS A 483 -13.18 14.04 25.11
CA LYS A 483 -14.06 15.01 24.47
C LYS A 483 -13.72 15.20 22.98
N TYR A 484 -12.43 15.16 22.65
CA TYR A 484 -11.93 15.43 21.30
C TYR A 484 -11.79 14.15 20.47
N LEU A 485 -11.32 13.05 21.03
CA LEU A 485 -11.00 11.84 20.28
C LEU A 485 -12.02 10.71 20.48
N GLY A 486 -12.81 10.77 21.57
CA GLY A 486 -13.74 9.72 21.96
C GLY A 486 -13.08 8.66 22.81
N VAL A 487 -13.68 7.47 22.87
CA VAL A 487 -13.20 6.34 23.67
C VAL A 487 -11.80 5.89 23.22
N ARG A 488 -10.96 5.49 24.15
CA ARG A 488 -9.66 4.86 23.88
C ARG A 488 -9.85 3.66 22.97
N ARG A 489 -9.01 3.53 21.94
CA ARG A 489 -9.15 2.50 20.91
C ARG A 489 -8.23 1.32 21.13
N PHE A 490 -7.11 1.56 21.80
CA PHE A 490 -6.08 0.56 22.01
C PHE A 490 -5.78 0.50 23.50
N ASP A 491 -5.72 -0.72 24.01
CA ASP A 491 -5.09 -1.00 25.27
C ASP A 491 -3.70 -1.54 24.98
N PHE A 492 -2.68 -0.96 25.59
CA PHE A 492 -1.38 -1.62 25.58
C PHE A 492 -1.49 -2.83 26.48
N GLY A 493 -1.13 -4.01 25.93
CA GLY A 493 -0.99 -5.20 26.75
C GLY A 493 -0.10 -4.86 27.94
N ARG A 494 -0.68 -4.88 29.12
CA ARG A 494 0.09 -4.85 30.36
C ARG A 494 0.71 -6.23 30.52
N ALA A 495 1.93 -6.28 31.05
CA ALA A 495 2.43 -7.52 31.59
C ALA A 495 1.42 -8.00 32.63
N GLU A 496 1.20 -9.31 32.69
CA GLU A 496 0.41 -9.90 33.76
C GLU A 496 0.98 -9.47 35.10
N GLU A 497 0.11 -9.25 36.08
CA GLU A 497 0.53 -8.83 37.43
C GLU A 497 0.95 -10.02 38.29
N GLU A 498 0.49 -11.24 37.94
CA GLU A 498 0.74 -12.46 38.71
C GLU A 498 1.54 -13.50 37.90
N ASN A 499 2.33 -14.29 38.62
CA ASN A 499 3.06 -15.42 38.04
C ASN A 499 2.11 -16.57 37.75
N GLU A 500 1.98 -17.01 36.52
CA GLU A 500 1.04 -18.05 36.12
C GLU A 500 1.75 -19.26 35.51
N ILE A 501 1.07 -20.42 35.60
CA ILE A 501 1.54 -21.66 34.99
C ILE A 501 1.11 -21.68 33.53
N GLY A 502 2.06 -21.85 32.61
CA GLY A 502 1.79 -21.99 31.19
C GLY A 502 1.59 -20.66 30.42
N LEU A 503 1.64 -19.54 31.11
CA LEU A 503 1.52 -18.21 30.48
C LEU A 503 2.87 -17.52 30.40
N VAL A 504 3.33 -17.23 29.18
CA VAL A 504 4.62 -16.55 28.88
C VAL A 504 4.38 -15.29 28.10
N THR A 505 5.08 -14.23 28.47
CA THR A 505 5.17 -13.01 27.67
C THR A 505 6.33 -13.11 26.67
N GLY A 506 6.02 -13.32 25.41
CA GLY A 506 6.94 -13.19 24.28
C GLY A 506 6.96 -11.77 23.72
N LEU A 507 7.87 -11.52 22.78
CA LEU A 507 7.98 -10.24 22.07
C LEU A 507 7.87 -10.46 20.56
N ALA A 508 6.87 -9.85 19.94
CA ALA A 508 6.65 -9.86 18.51
C ALA A 508 7.07 -8.54 17.87
N TRP A 509 7.46 -8.63 16.62
CA TRP A 509 7.65 -7.47 15.73
C TRP A 509 6.57 -7.47 14.66
N THR A 510 5.97 -6.33 14.41
CA THR A 510 4.97 -6.11 13.37
C THR A 510 5.33 -4.87 12.55
N GLU A 511 4.70 -4.69 11.40
CA GLU A 511 4.89 -3.49 10.58
C GLU A 511 4.53 -2.18 11.31
N VAL A 512 3.72 -2.28 12.37
CA VAL A 512 3.32 -1.13 13.19
C VAL A 512 4.18 -0.92 14.44
N GLY A 513 5.14 -1.80 14.68
CA GLY A 513 6.08 -1.73 15.81
C GLY A 513 6.19 -3.04 16.58
N GLY A 514 6.78 -2.99 17.77
CA GLY A 514 6.86 -4.14 18.67
C GLY A 514 5.60 -4.30 19.53
N GLU A 515 5.26 -5.54 19.87
CA GLU A 515 4.11 -5.90 20.70
C GLU A 515 4.46 -6.99 21.71
N LEU A 516 3.76 -7.01 22.84
CA LEU A 516 3.77 -8.14 23.74
C LEU A 516 2.94 -9.28 23.15
N LEU A 517 3.48 -10.47 23.15
CA LEU A 517 2.84 -11.67 22.64
C LEU A 517 2.66 -12.65 23.79
N GLN A 518 1.44 -12.84 24.23
CA GLN A 518 1.14 -13.87 25.19
C GLN A 518 1.15 -15.25 24.53
N VAL A 519 1.78 -16.23 25.17
CA VAL A 519 1.76 -17.63 24.76
C VAL A 519 1.21 -18.43 25.93
N GLU A 520 0.03 -18.97 25.76
CA GLU A 520 -0.66 -19.79 26.74
C GLU A 520 -0.54 -21.27 26.36
N SER A 521 -0.22 -22.11 27.31
CA SER A 521 -0.25 -23.55 27.10
C SER A 521 -1.03 -24.24 28.19
N THR A 522 -1.72 -25.33 27.84
CA THR A 522 -2.44 -26.18 28.77
C THR A 522 -2.36 -27.64 28.36
N LEU A 523 -2.54 -28.55 29.35
CA LEU A 523 -2.64 -29.96 29.13
C LEU A 523 -4.11 -30.38 29.19
N VAL A 524 -4.55 -31.13 28.20
CA VAL A 524 -5.89 -31.71 28.16
C VAL A 524 -5.80 -33.24 28.00
N PRO A 525 -6.74 -34.04 28.51
CA PRO A 525 -6.77 -35.47 28.25
C PRO A 525 -6.78 -35.77 26.74
N GLY A 526 -5.90 -36.63 26.25
CA GLY A 526 -5.77 -36.86 24.83
C GLY A 526 -4.82 -38.01 24.47
N LYS A 527 -4.32 -37.98 23.23
CA LYS A 527 -3.48 -39.05 22.65
C LYS A 527 -2.08 -38.57 22.24
N GLY A 528 -1.67 -37.38 22.70
CA GLY A 528 -0.36 -36.82 22.41
C GLY A 528 -0.33 -35.86 21.24
N ASN A 529 -1.46 -35.29 20.89
CA ASN A 529 -1.52 -34.29 19.81
C ASN A 529 -1.03 -32.93 20.29
N LEU A 530 -0.40 -32.19 19.38
CA LEU A 530 -0.11 -30.78 19.57
C LEU A 530 -1.22 -29.96 18.89
N ILE A 531 -2.02 -29.26 19.68
CA ILE A 531 -3.11 -28.42 19.23
C ILE A 531 -2.59 -26.98 19.23
N LEU A 532 -2.69 -26.31 18.10
CA LEU A 532 -2.21 -24.94 17.93
C LEU A 532 -3.37 -24.03 17.50
N THR A 533 -3.59 -22.93 18.24
CA THR A 533 -4.65 -21.95 17.95
C THR A 533 -4.12 -20.52 18.03
N GLY A 534 -4.81 -19.53 17.40
CA GLY A 534 -4.41 -18.12 17.40
C GLY A 534 -3.95 -17.60 16.04
N GLN A 535 -4.42 -18.19 14.91
CA GLN A 535 -4.05 -17.83 13.53
C GLN A 535 -2.52 -17.83 13.30
N LEU A 536 -1.87 -18.93 13.68
CA LEU A 536 -0.44 -19.10 13.52
C LEU A 536 -0.09 -19.44 12.06
N GLY A 537 0.89 -18.75 11.51
CA GLY A 537 1.49 -19.07 10.22
C GLY A 537 2.35 -20.34 10.25
N ASN A 538 2.84 -20.77 9.11
CA ASN A 538 3.56 -22.04 9.00
C ASN A 538 4.88 -22.05 9.78
N VAL A 539 5.66 -20.98 9.74
CA VAL A 539 6.93 -20.87 10.47
C VAL A 539 6.71 -20.97 11.98
N MET A 540 5.65 -20.34 12.49
CA MET A 540 5.31 -20.39 13.91
C MET A 540 4.82 -21.78 14.35
N LYS A 541 4.09 -22.50 13.50
CA LYS A 541 3.69 -23.90 13.73
C LYS A 541 4.88 -24.84 13.77
N GLU A 542 5.85 -24.66 12.87
CA GLU A 542 7.10 -25.41 12.88
C GLU A 542 7.91 -25.12 14.15
N SER A 543 7.97 -23.84 14.57
CA SER A 543 8.62 -23.45 15.82
C SER A 543 7.99 -24.11 17.05
N ALA A 544 6.65 -24.23 17.09
CA ALA A 544 5.95 -24.94 18.16
C ALA A 544 6.28 -26.46 18.18
N SER A 545 6.36 -27.07 17.00
CA SER A 545 6.76 -28.47 16.87
C SER A 545 8.21 -28.71 17.29
N ALA A 546 9.11 -27.79 16.93
CA ALA A 546 10.50 -27.80 17.38
C ALA A 546 10.59 -27.63 18.91
N ALA A 547 9.83 -26.70 19.49
CA ALA A 547 9.75 -26.48 20.93
C ALA A 547 9.33 -27.73 21.68
N LEU A 548 8.28 -28.44 21.25
CA LEU A 548 7.86 -29.71 21.83
C LEU A 548 8.94 -30.79 21.74
N SER A 549 9.65 -30.85 20.61
CA SER A 549 10.76 -31.78 20.41
C SER A 549 11.93 -31.49 21.37
N VAL A 550 12.25 -30.22 21.61
CA VAL A 550 13.27 -29.82 22.59
C VAL A 550 12.87 -30.21 24.00
N VAL A 551 11.62 -30.02 24.40
CA VAL A 551 11.11 -30.41 25.71
C VAL A 551 11.21 -31.93 25.88
N ARG A 552 10.78 -32.72 24.88
CA ARG A 552 10.87 -34.18 24.90
C ARG A 552 12.30 -34.66 25.02
N SER A 553 13.22 -34.09 24.26
CA SER A 553 14.64 -34.49 24.33
C SER A 553 15.30 -34.21 25.68
N ARG A 554 14.73 -33.31 26.49
CA ARG A 554 15.21 -32.88 27.80
C ARG A 554 14.32 -33.37 28.95
N ALA A 555 13.31 -34.18 28.70
CA ALA A 555 12.30 -34.57 29.68
C ALA A 555 12.93 -35.13 30.96
N GLU A 556 13.89 -36.06 30.86
CA GLU A 556 14.58 -36.64 32.03
C GLU A 556 15.32 -35.57 32.85
N ARG A 557 16.03 -34.64 32.18
CA ARG A 557 16.79 -33.55 32.84
C ARG A 557 15.85 -32.59 33.56
N LEU A 558 14.70 -32.29 32.94
CA LEU A 558 13.69 -31.38 33.45
C LEU A 558 12.78 -32.03 34.52
N GLY A 559 12.97 -33.34 34.80
CA GLY A 559 12.12 -34.07 35.73
C GLY A 559 10.69 -34.33 35.19
N ILE A 560 10.50 -34.24 33.89
CA ILE A 560 9.22 -34.49 33.22
C ILE A 560 9.09 -35.96 32.89
N ASP A 561 7.88 -36.51 32.96
CA ASP A 561 7.61 -37.90 32.55
C ASP A 561 7.79 -38.00 31.02
N VAL A 562 8.63 -38.93 30.56
CA VAL A 562 8.92 -39.11 29.12
C VAL A 562 7.66 -39.50 28.35
N ASP A 563 6.72 -40.20 29.02
CA ASP A 563 5.48 -40.70 28.42
C ASP A 563 4.28 -39.74 28.57
N PHE A 564 4.52 -38.47 28.95
CA PHE A 564 3.43 -37.51 29.20
C PHE A 564 2.46 -37.33 28.02
N LEU A 565 2.93 -37.49 26.78
CA LEU A 565 2.10 -37.41 25.58
C LEU A 565 1.19 -38.63 25.35
N GLN A 566 1.38 -39.76 26.05
CA GLN A 566 0.53 -40.92 25.79
C GLN A 566 -0.92 -40.75 26.27
N LYS A 567 -1.16 -39.83 27.22
CA LYS A 567 -2.46 -39.64 27.87
C LYS A 567 -2.95 -38.17 27.82
N GLN A 568 -2.15 -37.27 27.27
CA GLN A 568 -2.44 -35.83 27.29
C GLN A 568 -2.07 -35.21 25.98
N ASP A 569 -2.97 -34.39 25.45
CA ASP A 569 -2.70 -33.47 24.35
C ASP A 569 -2.18 -32.16 24.94
N VAL A 570 -1.30 -31.51 24.17
CA VAL A 570 -0.74 -30.20 24.50
C VAL A 570 -1.45 -29.16 23.63
N HIS A 571 -2.13 -28.22 24.27
CA HIS A 571 -2.76 -27.11 23.55
C HIS A 571 -1.96 -25.82 23.80
N VAL A 572 -1.44 -25.24 22.74
CA VAL A 572 -0.79 -23.92 22.73
C VAL A 572 -1.70 -22.91 22.04
N HIS A 573 -2.05 -21.87 22.75
CA HIS A 573 -2.87 -20.77 22.25
C HIS A 573 -2.07 -19.47 22.27
N VAL A 574 -2.19 -18.70 21.21
CA VAL A 574 -1.64 -17.34 21.15
C VAL A 574 -2.81 -16.37 20.92
N PRO A 575 -3.24 -15.65 21.96
CA PRO A 575 -4.38 -14.74 21.92
C PRO A 575 -4.29 -13.70 20.77
N ASP A 576 -5.36 -12.90 20.58
CA ASP A 576 -5.53 -11.99 19.44
C ASP A 576 -5.72 -12.69 18.08
N GLY A 577 -6.70 -13.58 18.01
CA GLY A 577 -7.05 -14.32 16.80
C GLY A 577 -7.41 -13.48 15.56
N ALA A 578 -7.61 -12.17 15.71
CA ALA A 578 -7.86 -11.27 14.59
C ALA A 578 -6.58 -10.89 13.79
N THR A 579 -5.40 -11.08 14.38
CA THR A 579 -4.12 -10.71 13.77
C THR A 579 -3.33 -11.97 13.41
N PRO A 580 -3.02 -12.23 12.13
CA PRO A 580 -2.14 -13.32 11.74
C PRO A 580 -0.75 -13.17 12.37
N LYS A 581 -0.20 -14.26 12.90
CA LYS A 581 1.10 -14.28 13.57
C LYS A 581 1.99 -15.32 12.88
N ASP A 582 3.17 -14.91 12.46
CA ASP A 582 4.15 -15.81 11.89
C ASP A 582 5.58 -15.42 12.28
N GLY A 583 6.45 -16.39 12.36
CA GLY A 583 7.87 -16.18 12.66
C GLY A 583 8.43 -17.13 13.72
N PRO A 584 9.75 -17.37 13.70
CA PRO A 584 10.41 -18.34 14.59
C PRO A 584 10.72 -17.78 15.98
N SER A 585 10.61 -16.45 16.19
CA SER A 585 11.11 -15.76 17.38
C SER A 585 10.37 -16.05 18.70
N ALA A 586 9.24 -16.75 18.65
CA ALA A 586 8.50 -17.21 19.82
C ALA A 586 8.97 -18.58 20.34
N GLY A 587 9.96 -19.21 19.72
CA GLY A 587 10.40 -20.57 20.03
C GLY A 587 10.78 -20.76 21.50
N ILE A 588 11.58 -19.87 22.09
CA ILE A 588 11.94 -19.96 23.50
C ILE A 588 10.75 -19.73 24.44
N ALA A 589 9.80 -18.86 24.06
CA ALA A 589 8.57 -18.64 24.82
C ALA A 589 7.70 -19.92 24.83
N MET A 590 7.57 -20.58 23.70
CA MET A 590 6.82 -21.84 23.59
C MET A 590 7.48 -22.94 24.43
N VAL A 591 8.82 -23.10 24.39
CA VAL A 591 9.50 -24.07 25.25
C VAL A 591 9.26 -23.79 26.73
N THR A 592 9.37 -22.53 27.14
CA THR A 592 9.19 -22.10 28.53
C THR A 592 7.76 -22.35 29.01
N SER A 593 6.76 -22.04 28.19
CA SER A 593 5.36 -22.30 28.47
C SER A 593 5.08 -23.81 28.61
N LEU A 594 5.60 -24.64 27.70
CA LEU A 594 5.48 -26.09 27.74
C LEU A 594 6.15 -26.70 28.98
N VAL A 595 7.35 -26.25 29.33
CA VAL A 595 8.05 -26.73 30.55
C VAL A 595 7.26 -26.32 31.79
N SER A 596 6.73 -25.12 31.85
CA SER A 596 5.93 -24.63 32.98
C SER A 596 4.70 -25.52 33.25
N ILE A 597 3.90 -25.86 32.22
CA ILE A 597 2.72 -26.73 32.40
C ILE A 597 3.10 -28.15 32.82
N LEU A 598 4.20 -28.69 32.29
CA LEU A 598 4.64 -30.04 32.55
C LEU A 598 5.30 -30.18 33.94
N THR A 599 5.96 -29.13 34.41
CA THR A 599 6.62 -29.11 35.75
C THR A 599 5.75 -28.48 36.83
N ARG A 600 4.64 -27.79 36.43
CA ARG A 600 3.78 -27.02 37.31
C ARG A 600 4.54 -25.94 38.08
N VAL A 601 5.49 -25.30 37.42
CA VAL A 601 6.24 -24.17 37.97
C VAL A 601 5.76 -22.89 37.27
N PRO A 602 5.28 -21.88 38.03
CA PRO A 602 4.83 -20.63 37.46
C PRO A 602 5.97 -19.90 36.73
N ILE A 603 5.59 -19.10 35.73
CA ILE A 603 6.50 -18.23 34.99
C ILE A 603 6.42 -16.83 35.56
N ARG A 604 7.53 -16.16 35.65
CA ARG A 604 7.60 -14.79 36.16
C ARG A 604 6.92 -13.81 35.21
N ALA A 605 5.96 -13.07 35.70
CA ALA A 605 5.19 -12.04 34.96
C ALA A 605 6.05 -10.84 34.52
N ASP A 606 7.13 -10.52 35.29
CA ASP A 606 8.04 -9.41 35.00
C ASP A 606 9.12 -9.76 33.94
N VAL A 607 9.08 -10.98 33.35
CA VAL A 607 10.03 -11.45 32.36
C VAL A 607 9.38 -11.60 31.00
N ALA A 608 9.93 -10.96 29.98
CA ALA A 608 9.60 -11.24 28.59
C ALA A 608 10.78 -11.85 27.85
N MET A 609 10.51 -12.54 26.76
CA MET A 609 11.56 -13.21 26.01
C MET A 609 11.31 -13.23 24.52
N THR A 610 12.39 -13.33 23.76
CA THR A 610 12.36 -13.52 22.31
C THR A 610 13.58 -14.31 21.86
N GLY A 611 13.39 -15.27 20.98
CA GLY A 611 14.48 -16.09 20.45
C GLY A 611 13.93 -17.27 19.64
N GLU A 612 14.63 -17.61 18.59
CA GLU A 612 14.40 -18.84 17.85
C GLU A 612 15.06 -20.01 18.59
N ILE A 613 14.43 -21.17 18.56
CA ILE A 613 14.96 -22.38 19.24
C ILE A 613 15.39 -23.42 18.22
N THR A 614 16.59 -23.93 18.36
CA THR A 614 17.06 -25.10 17.61
C THR A 614 16.73 -26.39 18.33
N LEU A 615 16.66 -27.54 17.64
CA LEU A 615 16.40 -28.85 18.23
C LEU A 615 17.42 -29.22 19.32
N ARG A 616 18.62 -28.63 19.29
CA ARG A 616 19.64 -28.81 20.34
C ARG A 616 19.42 -27.91 21.55
N GLY A 617 18.43 -27.03 21.53
CA GLY A 617 18.12 -26.05 22.57
C GLY A 617 19.01 -24.81 22.59
N ARG A 618 19.73 -24.52 21.50
CA ARG A 618 20.44 -23.27 21.32
C ARG A 618 19.44 -22.18 20.94
N VAL A 619 19.64 -20.99 21.47
CA VAL A 619 18.85 -19.81 21.15
C VAL A 619 19.54 -19.07 20.02
N SER A 620 18.85 -18.90 18.89
CA SER A 620 19.35 -18.23 17.68
C SER A 620 18.84 -16.80 17.56
N ALA A 621 19.55 -15.98 16.77
CA ALA A 621 19.27 -14.57 16.56
C ALA A 621 17.88 -14.28 15.99
N ILE A 622 17.37 -13.08 16.32
CA ILE A 622 16.06 -12.60 15.85
C ILE A 622 16.20 -11.20 15.21
N GLY A 623 15.18 -10.82 14.44
CA GLY A 623 15.04 -9.46 13.90
C GLY A 623 14.17 -8.55 14.76
N GLY A 624 14.26 -7.25 14.55
CA GLY A 624 13.40 -6.24 15.18
C GLY A 624 13.63 -6.07 16.68
N LEU A 625 14.87 -6.21 17.17
CA LEU A 625 15.18 -6.15 18.60
C LEU A 625 14.80 -4.80 19.22
N LYS A 626 15.07 -3.68 18.52
CA LYS A 626 14.73 -2.33 19.00
C LYS A 626 13.24 -2.20 19.31
N GLU A 627 12.40 -2.58 18.37
CA GLU A 627 10.95 -2.51 18.49
C GLU A 627 10.42 -3.43 19.60
N LYS A 628 10.98 -4.61 19.72
CA LYS A 628 10.64 -5.58 20.76
C LYS A 628 10.97 -5.07 22.17
N LEU A 629 12.16 -4.49 22.37
CA LEU A 629 12.55 -3.90 23.65
C LEU A 629 11.67 -2.69 24.02
N LEU A 630 11.29 -1.88 23.04
CA LEU A 630 10.37 -0.78 23.25
C LEU A 630 8.97 -1.25 23.66
N ALA A 631 8.51 -2.38 23.10
CA ALA A 631 7.24 -2.98 23.50
C ALA A 631 7.31 -3.49 24.95
N ALA A 632 8.41 -4.15 25.30
CA ALA A 632 8.65 -4.65 26.66
C ALA A 632 8.62 -3.49 27.69
N LEU A 633 9.33 -2.40 27.40
CA LEU A 633 9.36 -1.21 28.27
C LEU A 633 7.96 -0.60 28.43
N ARG A 634 7.21 -0.43 27.34
CA ARG A 634 5.85 0.11 27.37
C ARG A 634 4.88 -0.79 28.15
N GLY A 635 5.04 -2.11 28.02
CA GLY A 635 4.22 -3.09 28.72
C GLY A 635 4.57 -3.28 30.20
N GLY A 636 5.56 -2.57 30.73
CA GLY A 636 5.95 -2.63 32.13
C GLY A 636 6.83 -3.84 32.50
N ILE A 637 7.40 -4.54 31.51
CA ILE A 637 8.35 -5.62 31.72
C ILE A 637 9.64 -5.06 32.34
N ARG A 638 10.22 -5.82 33.27
CA ARG A 638 11.49 -5.46 33.94
C ARG A 638 12.71 -6.18 33.37
N THR A 639 12.53 -7.42 32.97
CA THR A 639 13.63 -8.28 32.47
C THR A 639 13.29 -8.79 31.08
N VAL A 640 14.22 -8.66 30.14
CA VAL A 640 14.04 -9.19 28.77
C VAL A 640 15.17 -10.15 28.44
N LEU A 641 14.80 -11.39 28.05
CA LEU A 641 15.77 -12.40 27.61
C LEU A 641 15.88 -12.33 26.09
N ILE A 642 17.11 -12.14 25.60
CA ILE A 642 17.42 -12.02 24.18
C ILE A 642 18.49 -13.02 23.76
N PRO A 643 18.59 -13.42 22.50
CA PRO A 643 19.69 -14.26 22.02
C PRO A 643 21.06 -13.55 22.20
N ASP A 644 22.08 -14.29 22.62
CA ASP A 644 23.44 -13.74 22.77
C ASP A 644 23.99 -13.17 21.44
N GLU A 645 23.62 -13.75 20.31
CA GLU A 645 23.98 -13.26 18.98
C GLU A 645 23.45 -11.84 18.68
N ASN A 646 22.36 -11.43 19.34
CA ASN A 646 21.81 -10.07 19.22
C ASN A 646 22.44 -9.07 20.18
N ARG A 647 23.46 -9.44 20.96
CA ARG A 647 24.21 -8.49 21.82
C ARG A 647 24.78 -7.32 21.03
N LYS A 648 25.21 -7.55 19.79
CA LYS A 648 25.72 -6.52 18.90
C LYS A 648 24.68 -5.44 18.57
N ASP A 649 23.39 -5.83 18.49
CA ASP A 649 22.28 -4.94 18.13
C ASP A 649 21.92 -3.98 19.29
N LEU A 650 22.42 -4.24 20.50
CA LEU A 650 22.23 -3.34 21.66
C LEU A 650 22.88 -1.98 21.47
N ALA A 651 23.92 -1.89 20.63
CA ALA A 651 24.56 -0.61 20.28
C ALA A 651 23.58 0.36 19.56
N ASP A 652 22.52 -0.18 18.95
CA ASP A 652 21.52 0.60 18.21
C ASP A 652 20.29 0.97 19.06
N ILE A 653 20.26 0.52 20.31
CA ILE A 653 19.14 0.76 21.23
C ILE A 653 19.35 2.11 21.97
N PRO A 654 18.32 2.96 22.03
CA PRO A 654 18.40 4.22 22.76
C PRO A 654 18.77 4.02 24.24
N PRO A 655 19.62 4.88 24.82
CA PRO A 655 20.12 4.74 26.20
C PRO A 655 19.03 4.73 27.28
N ASN A 656 17.90 5.40 27.04
CA ASN A 656 16.74 5.38 27.94
C ASN A 656 16.13 3.99 28.06
N VAL A 657 16.07 3.22 26.97
CA VAL A 657 15.54 1.85 26.96
C VAL A 657 16.45 0.88 27.69
N THR A 658 17.77 0.96 27.44
CA THR A 658 18.77 0.08 28.08
C THR A 658 18.95 0.37 29.57
N ARG A 659 18.61 1.57 30.04
CA ARG A 659 18.66 1.95 31.46
C ARG A 659 17.50 1.35 32.25
N ASP A 660 16.30 1.35 31.66
CA ASP A 660 15.08 1.00 32.37
C ASP A 660 14.70 -0.48 32.25
N LEU A 661 15.38 -1.23 31.35
CA LEU A 661 15.22 -2.67 31.16
C LEU A 661 16.47 -3.46 31.54
N LYS A 662 16.30 -4.53 32.31
CA LYS A 662 17.33 -5.54 32.52
C LYS A 662 17.37 -6.47 31.32
N ILE A 663 18.28 -6.23 30.37
CA ILE A 663 18.44 -7.06 29.17
C ILE A 663 19.46 -8.15 29.44
N VAL A 664 19.06 -9.43 29.31
CA VAL A 664 19.90 -10.58 29.59
C VAL A 664 20.10 -11.40 28.31
N PRO A 665 21.31 -11.41 27.74
CA PRO A 665 21.66 -12.29 26.63
C PRO A 665 21.74 -13.75 27.10
N VAL A 666 21.15 -14.66 26.33
CA VAL A 666 21.11 -16.11 26.62
C VAL A 666 21.54 -16.92 25.40
N LYS A 667 22.25 -18.02 25.61
CA LYS A 667 22.74 -18.94 24.55
C LYS A 667 21.94 -20.21 24.46
N TRP A 668 21.46 -20.69 25.61
CA TRP A 668 20.79 -21.97 25.75
C TRP A 668 19.44 -21.81 26.42
N ILE A 669 18.52 -22.68 26.06
CA ILE A 669 17.17 -22.71 26.65
C ILE A 669 17.20 -22.96 28.15
N ASP A 670 18.21 -23.69 28.63
CA ASP A 670 18.36 -23.97 30.05
C ASP A 670 18.56 -22.68 30.86
N GLU A 671 19.33 -21.70 30.32
CA GLU A 671 19.54 -20.38 30.92
C GLU A 671 18.22 -19.59 30.94
N VAL A 672 17.39 -19.73 29.87
CA VAL A 672 16.07 -19.09 29.80
C VAL A 672 15.17 -19.64 30.91
N LEU A 673 15.12 -20.95 31.10
CA LEU A 673 14.29 -21.59 32.10
C LEU A 673 14.69 -21.19 33.53
N ASP A 674 16.00 -21.12 33.82
CA ASP A 674 16.52 -20.69 35.13
C ASP A 674 16.15 -19.24 35.47
N LEU A 675 16.00 -18.38 34.48
CA LEU A 675 15.68 -16.94 34.64
C LEU A 675 14.17 -16.66 34.62
N ALA A 676 13.41 -17.42 33.84
CA ALA A 676 12.00 -17.18 33.60
C ALA A 676 11.07 -17.89 34.58
N LEU A 677 11.47 -19.05 35.11
CA LEU A 677 10.66 -19.78 36.08
C LEU A 677 10.82 -19.21 37.48
N GLU A 678 9.75 -19.25 38.27
CA GLU A 678 9.75 -18.71 39.64
C GLU A 678 10.71 -19.46 40.57
N ARG A 679 10.92 -20.75 40.32
CA ARG A 679 11.84 -21.61 41.08
C ARG A 679 12.65 -22.50 40.14
N PRO A 680 13.91 -22.82 40.52
CA PRO A 680 14.74 -23.72 39.73
C PRO A 680 14.10 -25.10 39.61
N LEU A 681 14.26 -25.73 38.44
CA LEU A 681 13.83 -27.10 38.22
C LEU A 681 14.75 -28.04 38.98
N ALA A 682 14.19 -28.79 39.95
CA ALA A 682 14.96 -29.77 40.66
C ALA A 682 15.23 -30.97 39.72
N PRO A 683 16.49 -31.33 39.46
CA PRO A 683 16.76 -32.56 38.73
C PRO A 683 16.20 -33.75 39.51
N LYS A 684 15.33 -34.58 38.88
CA LYS A 684 14.92 -35.84 39.47
C LYS A 684 16.18 -36.60 39.78
N LYS A 685 16.47 -36.86 41.10
CA LYS A 685 17.52 -37.76 41.51
C LYS A 685 17.28 -39.08 40.79
N ALA A 686 18.19 -39.46 39.89
CA ALA A 686 18.14 -40.72 39.17
C ALA A 686 17.89 -41.83 40.19
N GLY A 687 16.72 -42.41 40.12
CA GLY A 687 16.31 -43.42 41.08
C GLY A 687 17.27 -44.61 41.02
N LYS A 688 18.08 -44.74 42.08
CA LYS A 688 19.00 -45.87 42.32
C LYS A 688 18.28 -47.24 42.42
N GLU A 689 17.03 -47.32 42.04
CA GLU A 689 16.23 -48.57 42.30
C GLU A 689 16.11 -49.51 41.08
N LYS A 690 16.46 -49.10 39.84
CA LYS A 690 16.42 -50.05 38.71
C LYS A 690 17.75 -50.73 38.38
N ALA A 691 18.88 -50.33 38.99
CA ALA A 691 20.18 -50.95 38.78
C ALA A 691 20.39 -52.21 39.68
N ARG A 692 19.56 -52.44 40.72
CA ARG A 692 19.67 -53.59 41.59
C ARG A 692 18.86 -54.81 41.14
N LYS A 693 17.94 -54.74 40.21
CA LYS A 693 17.17 -55.92 39.72
C LYS A 693 17.68 -56.48 38.39
N ALA A 694 18.65 -55.88 37.73
CA ALA A 694 19.28 -56.44 36.52
C ALA A 694 20.57 -57.22 36.79
N ALA A 695 21.17 -57.09 38.00
CA ALA A 695 22.44 -57.75 38.36
C ALA A 695 22.28 -59.16 38.97
N SER A 696 21.06 -59.66 39.11
CA SER A 696 20.85 -60.95 39.81
C SER A 696 20.33 -62.11 38.93
N ARG A 697 20.43 -61.99 37.60
CA ARG A 697 20.01 -63.13 36.73
C ARG A 697 20.91 -63.29 35.50
N VAL A 698 22.20 -63.48 35.68
CA VAL A 698 23.03 -64.17 34.69
C VAL A 698 24.02 -65.04 35.48
N THR A 699 23.63 -66.26 35.85
CA THR A 699 24.53 -67.28 36.16
C THR A 699 24.29 -68.49 35.25
N VAL A 700 25.26 -68.67 34.36
CA VAL A 700 25.82 -69.97 33.89
C VAL A 700 24.87 -71.01 33.29
N ARG A 701 25.02 -71.28 32.05
CA ARG A 701 25.31 -72.63 31.54
C ARG A 701 25.96 -72.55 30.16
N GLY A 702 27.25 -72.84 30.16
CA GLY A 702 27.98 -73.16 28.95
C GLY A 702 27.64 -74.51 28.43
N LYS A 703 27.70 -74.74 27.17
CA LYS A 703 28.23 -75.94 26.49
C LYS A 703 28.65 -75.63 25.07
N SER A 704 29.90 -75.90 24.85
CA SER A 704 30.61 -75.96 23.60
C SER A 704 29.95 -76.81 22.53
N ARG A 705 29.98 -76.43 21.29
CA ARG A 705 30.29 -77.34 20.16
C ARG A 705 30.80 -76.54 18.94
N SER A 706 31.86 -77.07 18.43
CA SER A 706 32.77 -76.64 17.35
C SER A 706 32.19 -76.87 15.95
N THR A 707 32.53 -75.97 15.06
CA THR A 707 33.02 -76.06 13.66
C THR A 707 32.10 -76.67 12.56
N PRO A 708 32.36 -76.45 11.25
CA PRO A 708 33.26 -75.52 10.53
C PRO A 708 32.66 -74.78 9.31
N GLY A 709 33.41 -73.92 8.89
CA GLY A 709 33.49 -73.06 7.71
C GLY A 709 32.85 -73.42 6.37
N THR A 710 32.58 -72.34 5.66
CA THR A 710 32.87 -72.35 4.21
C THR A 710 33.03 -70.85 3.75
N ARG A 711 34.17 -70.58 3.10
CA ARG A 711 34.47 -69.45 2.24
C ARG A 711 33.63 -69.55 0.98
N VAL A 712 33.15 -68.46 0.45
CA VAL A 712 33.25 -68.12 -0.98
C VAL A 712 33.16 -66.60 -1.17
N LYS A 713 34.03 -66.13 -2.04
CA LYS A 713 34.22 -64.80 -2.59
C LYS A 713 33.03 -64.36 -3.47
N HIS A 714 32.64 -63.13 -3.45
CA HIS A 714 32.91 -62.13 -4.55
C HIS A 714 32.53 -60.75 -4.05
#